data_99d9f80794383e454602f795bafaf6c6
#
_entry.id   99d9f80794383e454602f795bafaf6c6
#
_cell.length_a   1.000
_cell.length_b   1.000
_cell.length_c   1.000
_cell.angle_alpha   90.00
_cell.angle_beta   90.00
_cell.angle_gamma   90.00
#
_symmetry.space_group_name_H-M   'P 1'
#
loop_
_entity.id
_entity.type
_entity.pdbx_description
1 polymer ?
#
loop_
_entity_poly.entity_id
_entity_poly.type
_entity_poly.pdbx_seq_one_letter_code
_entity_poly.pdbx_strand_id
1 'polypeptide(L)'
;MSAPDWDGHFEGVTYSGYRPGEGPHTGKYPTENEIREDFTQLSQVTKRIRTYSATEGPAIAPIAQEFGMTVMAGSWVQGDPQADQKELKALISEARSSKAVTRVLVGNESILRGDLSVKQLTRYLDKVHKATGKPVSTTEPWNIWLDNPELVKHVDFIGVHILPMWEKQSINNAVDFTFARLDDLHRKYPKKPIVLAETGWPSGGEENGAAVPSSKNQSLYLREFSKRAKARDVDYFVFTYADEAWKRAEEGRVGMYWGIVDATRQPKLTAVGPLWNDHGFAKWGPTALAWAALPVFIFCLAFSHLGYAGKISFSTAMYGGAGYLAWYARAYDGLYGVSPTTMHWVLEPLTCLCLAVLLVQLFEVTNVIGVKRVKREFGLMPLEDGRQEPAASIHLACANEPPEMVIATLESLKALNYGNFEVLVVDNNTKDENLWKPVEAWVAANPEHFRFWHLPHCPGFKAEALNHALKHTRSDAVVVGVIDADYIVEPDWLLQLMGHFDESNVALVQSPQAHRDFEDSRLGRWAAYEFDGFFRVGMHSRNSVERGAIIQHGTMCLVRAHALQQVGGWAQWTICEDAELGLRLMEAGYETRYVDHVMGRGLAPATFASFRSQRRRWALGAMQIMKGHFRHLFGPSRLTLGQRYHFIAGWLPWMSEALQVLGTLLSLAWTAGMLIAPTVVAPPIAAMLTLVFAVPVIRFVMGIGAFRLRVGTNWRDTFGAALAAMSVIYATAEGVLAGLLGRHAKFIVTAKGKTAVASSAFAPVKREVWLTALLWSGAALTHFSYERGHREPQAWAFALLVLSLPYLATLVTVWLTSTRAQVAKAGSHLEHWAHHKVAALLPRGSVSPPSRDQEHA
;
A
#
# COMPACT_ATOMS: atom_id res chain seq x y z
N MET A 1 -4.84 25.17 -23.48
CA MET A 1 -5.91 26.02 -23.99
C MET A 1 -5.64 27.43 -23.54
N SER A 2 -5.75 28.41 -24.43
CA SER A 2 -5.65 29.83 -24.05
C SER A 2 -7.08 30.35 -23.78
N ALA A 3 -7.43 30.45 -22.51
CA ALA A 3 -8.62 31.17 -22.12
C ALA A 3 -8.30 32.68 -22.08
N PRO A 4 -9.27 33.57 -22.30
CA PRO A 4 -9.06 35.01 -22.14
C PRO A 4 -8.63 35.32 -20.71
N ASP A 5 -7.82 36.38 -20.53
CA ASP A 5 -7.49 36.82 -19.18
C ASP A 5 -8.73 37.45 -18.51
N TRP A 6 -8.87 37.24 -17.20
CA TRP A 6 -9.93 37.83 -16.41
C TRP A 6 -9.55 39.26 -16.03
N ASP A 7 -10.55 40.18 -16.11
CA ASP A 7 -10.36 41.60 -15.85
C ASP A 7 -10.35 41.99 -14.35
N GLY A 8 -10.44 40.98 -13.44
CA GLY A 8 -10.41 41.23 -12.00
C GLY A 8 -11.78 41.42 -11.35
N HIS A 9 -12.88 41.45 -12.11
CA HIS A 9 -14.23 41.74 -11.57
C HIS A 9 -15.29 40.74 -12.02
N PHE A 10 -16.17 40.35 -11.07
CA PHE A 10 -17.44 39.67 -11.34
C PHE A 10 -18.62 40.66 -11.13
N GLU A 11 -19.70 40.49 -11.87
CA GLU A 11 -20.93 41.27 -11.71
C GLU A 11 -21.52 41.04 -10.31
N GLY A 12 -21.60 39.79 -9.86
CA GLY A 12 -22.00 39.40 -8.52
C GLY A 12 -21.38 38.08 -8.09
N VAL A 13 -21.36 37.80 -6.80
CA VAL A 13 -20.90 36.55 -6.21
C VAL A 13 -21.87 36.08 -5.12
N THR A 14 -22.20 34.80 -5.06
CA THR A 14 -23.03 34.28 -3.97
C THR A 14 -22.18 34.12 -2.70
N TYR A 15 -22.76 34.34 -1.52
CA TYR A 15 -22.09 34.41 -0.25
C TYR A 15 -22.89 33.72 0.84
N SER A 16 -22.29 32.79 1.59
CA SER A 16 -22.80 32.15 2.79
C SER A 16 -21.82 32.25 3.98
N GLY A 17 -20.53 32.43 3.72
CA GLY A 17 -19.50 32.77 4.70
C GLY A 17 -19.02 31.66 5.64
N TYR A 18 -19.58 30.48 5.61
CA TYR A 18 -19.24 29.40 6.53
C TYR A 18 -17.75 29.03 6.53
N ARG A 19 -17.24 28.77 7.74
CA ARG A 19 -15.89 28.29 8.00
C ARG A 19 -15.87 26.75 8.13
N PRO A 20 -14.69 26.09 8.13
CA PRO A 20 -14.62 24.68 8.45
C PRO A 20 -15.24 24.35 9.82
N GLY A 21 -16.19 23.42 9.82
CA GLY A 21 -16.96 23.02 11.02
C GLY A 21 -18.21 23.85 11.30
N GLU A 22 -18.50 24.83 10.48
CA GLU A 22 -19.76 25.59 10.46
C GLU A 22 -20.67 25.11 9.34
N GLY A 23 -21.97 25.42 9.46
CA GLY A 23 -22.97 25.07 8.47
C GLY A 23 -24.38 25.02 9.05
N PRO A 24 -25.42 24.99 8.20
CA PRO A 24 -26.81 24.94 8.65
C PRO A 24 -27.10 23.80 9.63
N HIS A 25 -26.53 22.62 9.38
CA HIS A 25 -26.76 21.42 10.19
C HIS A 25 -26.05 21.44 11.56
N THR A 26 -25.00 22.27 11.70
CA THR A 26 -24.25 22.35 12.97
C THR A 26 -24.81 23.44 13.90
N GLY A 27 -25.63 24.33 13.38
CA GLY A 27 -26.13 25.50 14.09
C GLY A 27 -25.02 26.52 14.43
N LYS A 28 -23.83 26.38 13.82
CA LYS A 28 -22.71 27.32 13.96
C LYS A 28 -22.63 28.18 12.71
N TYR A 29 -22.56 29.48 12.92
CA TYR A 29 -22.63 30.47 11.86
C TYR A 29 -21.42 31.43 11.95
N PRO A 30 -20.99 32.03 10.82
CA PRO A 30 -19.91 32.99 10.82
C PRO A 30 -20.24 34.21 11.70
N THR A 31 -19.23 34.72 12.36
CA THR A 31 -19.34 35.96 13.15
C THR A 31 -19.29 37.21 12.26
N GLU A 32 -19.75 38.35 12.77
CA GLU A 32 -19.65 39.61 12.03
C GLU A 32 -18.22 39.97 11.63
N ASN A 33 -17.22 39.66 12.48
CA ASN A 33 -15.82 39.94 12.18
C ASN A 33 -15.32 39.05 11.02
N GLU A 34 -15.68 37.79 10.99
CA GLU A 34 -15.34 36.87 9.90
C GLU A 34 -15.99 37.29 8.57
N ILE A 35 -17.23 37.85 8.63
CA ILE A 35 -17.88 38.39 7.46
C ILE A 35 -17.14 39.65 6.96
N ARG A 36 -16.68 40.55 7.86
CA ARG A 36 -15.87 41.72 7.50
C ARG A 36 -14.52 41.31 6.90
N GLU A 37 -13.88 40.29 7.43
CA GLU A 37 -12.66 39.71 6.83
C GLU A 37 -12.92 39.26 5.40
N ASP A 38 -13.99 38.49 5.18
CA ASP A 38 -14.37 38.00 3.85
C ASP A 38 -14.67 39.21 2.92
N PHE A 39 -15.40 40.21 3.37
CA PHE A 39 -15.76 41.37 2.54
C PHE A 39 -14.59 42.28 2.23
N THR A 40 -13.55 42.31 3.06
CA THR A 40 -12.29 42.97 2.74
C THR A 40 -11.68 42.46 1.45
N GLN A 41 -11.72 41.14 1.20
CA GLN A 41 -11.25 40.51 -0.03
C GLN A 41 -12.32 40.56 -1.15
N LEU A 42 -13.56 40.18 -0.82
CA LEU A 42 -14.64 40.04 -1.78
C LEU A 42 -15.00 41.38 -2.46
N SER A 43 -14.96 42.50 -1.73
CA SER A 43 -15.23 43.82 -2.27
C SER A 43 -14.22 44.32 -3.33
N GLN A 44 -13.06 43.63 -3.44
CA GLN A 44 -12.08 43.91 -4.48
C GLN A 44 -12.45 43.23 -5.82
N VAL A 45 -13.26 42.17 -5.80
CA VAL A 45 -13.63 41.38 -6.98
C VAL A 45 -15.09 41.57 -7.40
N THR A 46 -15.97 42.05 -6.51
CA THR A 46 -17.37 42.36 -6.82
C THR A 46 -17.93 43.45 -5.89
N LYS A 47 -18.99 44.16 -6.35
CA LYS A 47 -19.79 45.08 -5.51
C LYS A 47 -21.19 44.56 -5.22
N ARG A 48 -21.47 43.30 -5.63
CA ARG A 48 -22.80 42.71 -5.48
C ARG A 48 -22.70 41.32 -4.93
N ILE A 49 -23.45 41.02 -3.88
CA ILE A 49 -23.55 39.67 -3.31
C ILE A 49 -25.01 39.21 -3.32
N ARG A 50 -25.13 37.88 -3.31
CA ARG A 50 -26.41 37.19 -3.10
C ARG A 50 -26.29 36.32 -1.87
N THR A 51 -27.29 36.32 -0.98
CA THR A 51 -27.39 35.47 0.20
C THR A 51 -28.50 34.44 0.07
N TYR A 52 -28.54 33.45 0.98
CA TYR A 52 -29.48 32.29 0.93
C TYR A 52 -30.52 32.31 2.04
N SER A 53 -30.17 32.69 3.24
CA SER A 53 -31.04 32.73 4.43
C SER A 53 -30.92 34.05 5.12
N ALA A 54 -32.02 34.49 5.77
CA ALA A 54 -32.09 35.69 6.58
C ALA A 54 -32.01 35.40 8.08
N THR A 55 -31.92 34.12 8.48
CA THR A 55 -31.89 33.71 9.90
C THR A 55 -30.63 32.92 10.28
N GLU A 56 -29.78 32.64 9.32
CA GLU A 56 -28.54 31.90 9.55
C GLU A 56 -27.38 32.89 9.80
N GLY A 57 -27.11 33.17 11.05
CA GLY A 57 -26.06 34.08 11.46
C GLY A 57 -26.47 35.56 11.56
N PRO A 58 -25.51 36.50 11.61
CA PRO A 58 -25.76 37.94 11.69
C PRO A 58 -26.34 38.51 10.39
N ALA A 59 -27.04 39.63 10.46
CA ALA A 59 -27.54 40.31 9.27
C ALA A 59 -26.39 40.79 8.38
N ILE A 60 -26.36 40.28 7.15
CA ILE A 60 -25.26 40.53 6.18
C ILE A 60 -25.35 41.90 5.53
N ALA A 61 -26.55 42.39 5.23
CA ALA A 61 -26.71 43.63 4.49
C ALA A 61 -26.16 44.91 5.17
N PRO A 62 -26.24 45.10 6.51
CA PRO A 62 -25.57 46.21 7.19
C PRO A 62 -24.04 46.14 7.03
N ILE A 63 -23.44 44.94 7.15
CA ILE A 63 -21.99 44.79 6.98
C ILE A 63 -21.57 45.05 5.53
N ALA A 64 -22.35 44.55 4.55
CA ALA A 64 -22.10 44.81 3.12
C ALA A 64 -22.12 46.33 2.79
N GLN A 65 -22.96 47.08 3.46
CA GLN A 65 -23.01 48.53 3.31
C GLN A 65 -21.73 49.22 3.75
N GLU A 66 -21.02 48.73 4.79
CA GLU A 66 -19.74 49.25 5.24
C GLU A 66 -18.67 49.21 4.12
N PHE A 67 -18.77 48.19 3.22
CA PHE A 67 -17.84 47.97 2.10
C PHE A 67 -18.36 48.54 0.77
N GLY A 68 -19.47 49.30 0.78
CA GLY A 68 -20.08 49.83 -0.44
C GLY A 68 -20.66 48.77 -1.36
N MET A 69 -21.06 47.60 -0.80
CA MET A 69 -21.63 46.49 -1.55
C MET A 69 -23.16 46.50 -1.47
N THR A 70 -23.80 45.97 -2.49
CA THR A 70 -25.26 45.77 -2.53
C THR A 70 -25.59 44.26 -2.40
N VAL A 71 -26.77 43.96 -1.87
CA VAL A 71 -27.20 42.63 -1.52
C VAL A 71 -28.50 42.26 -2.25
N MET A 72 -28.52 41.12 -2.90
CA MET A 72 -29.72 40.38 -3.26
C MET A 72 -29.99 39.38 -2.12
N ALA A 73 -30.87 39.80 -1.19
CA ALA A 73 -31.10 39.08 0.04
C ALA A 73 -32.05 37.89 -0.17
N GLY A 74 -31.65 36.72 0.30
CA GLY A 74 -32.39 35.46 0.20
C GLY A 74 -33.08 35.04 1.49
N SER A 75 -34.14 34.24 1.36
CA SER A 75 -34.74 33.47 2.44
C SER A 75 -34.81 31.99 2.07
N TRP A 76 -34.49 31.15 3.03
CA TRP A 76 -34.55 29.71 2.86
C TRP A 76 -35.92 29.18 3.32
N VAL A 77 -36.83 28.91 2.39
CA VAL A 77 -38.15 28.33 2.70
C VAL A 77 -38.19 26.86 2.32
N GLN A 78 -38.73 26.03 3.22
CA GLN A 78 -38.64 24.56 3.12
C GLN A 78 -39.98 23.86 3.42
N GLY A 79 -41.12 24.61 3.43
CA GLY A 79 -42.43 24.04 3.63
C GLY A 79 -42.85 23.88 5.10
N ASP A 80 -41.99 24.19 6.06
CA ASP A 80 -42.37 24.32 7.48
C ASP A 80 -42.94 25.71 7.74
N PRO A 81 -44.24 25.81 8.07
CA PRO A 81 -44.88 27.12 8.23
C PRO A 81 -44.27 27.97 9.32
N GLN A 82 -43.67 27.42 10.38
CA GLN A 82 -43.07 28.18 11.45
C GLN A 82 -41.67 28.69 11.05
N ALA A 83 -40.83 27.81 10.47
CA ALA A 83 -39.53 28.16 9.96
C ALA A 83 -39.65 29.18 8.81
N ASP A 84 -40.51 28.93 7.84
CA ASP A 84 -40.75 29.81 6.70
C ASP A 84 -41.24 31.22 7.16
N GLN A 85 -42.14 31.28 8.16
CA GLN A 85 -42.60 32.58 8.70
C GLN A 85 -41.46 33.37 9.37
N LYS A 86 -40.55 32.66 10.07
CA LYS A 86 -39.38 33.26 10.71
C LYS A 86 -38.44 33.84 9.66
N GLU A 87 -38.11 33.04 8.63
CA GLU A 87 -37.30 33.44 7.48
C GLU A 87 -37.86 34.67 6.76
N LEU A 88 -39.13 34.61 6.38
CA LEU A 88 -39.80 35.71 5.69
C LEU A 88 -39.86 37.00 6.52
N LYS A 89 -40.08 36.91 7.84
CA LYS A 89 -40.06 38.07 8.74
C LYS A 89 -38.66 38.68 8.79
N ALA A 90 -37.62 37.89 8.91
CA ALA A 90 -36.24 38.35 8.93
C ALA A 90 -35.86 39.03 7.61
N LEU A 91 -36.15 38.38 6.46
CA LEU A 91 -35.93 38.95 5.14
C LEU A 91 -36.64 40.32 4.96
N ILE A 92 -37.91 40.42 5.32
CA ILE A 92 -38.69 41.66 5.25
C ILE A 92 -38.06 42.75 6.14
N SER A 93 -37.63 42.41 7.33
CA SER A 93 -36.95 43.30 8.27
C SER A 93 -35.65 43.85 7.68
N GLU A 94 -34.81 42.94 7.18
CA GLU A 94 -33.50 43.30 6.59
C GLU A 94 -33.69 44.16 5.33
N ALA A 95 -34.63 43.79 4.45
CA ALA A 95 -34.93 44.54 3.24
C ALA A 95 -35.45 45.96 3.48
N ARG A 96 -36.15 46.19 4.63
CA ARG A 96 -36.67 47.52 5.02
C ARG A 96 -35.62 48.36 5.73
N SER A 97 -34.76 47.72 6.53
CA SER A 97 -33.79 48.43 7.40
C SER A 97 -32.51 48.82 6.68
N SER A 98 -32.11 48.07 5.65
CA SER A 98 -30.84 48.28 4.94
C SER A 98 -31.05 48.79 3.50
N LYS A 99 -30.42 49.93 3.17
CA LYS A 99 -30.35 50.46 1.80
C LYS A 99 -29.50 49.58 0.89
N ALA A 100 -28.62 48.75 1.43
CA ALA A 100 -27.79 47.82 0.67
C ALA A 100 -28.63 46.71 -0.02
N VAL A 101 -29.79 46.33 0.55
CA VAL A 101 -30.69 45.37 -0.09
C VAL A 101 -31.37 46.02 -1.29
N THR A 102 -31.03 45.57 -2.49
CA THR A 102 -31.58 46.04 -3.77
C THR A 102 -32.65 45.14 -4.33
N ARG A 103 -32.60 43.86 -4.09
CA ARG A 103 -33.55 42.81 -4.52
C ARG A 103 -33.71 41.79 -3.43
N VAL A 104 -34.83 41.07 -3.45
CA VAL A 104 -35.10 40.01 -2.48
C VAL A 104 -35.50 38.72 -3.19
N LEU A 105 -35.10 37.59 -2.61
CA LEU A 105 -35.37 36.23 -3.10
C LEU A 105 -36.14 35.42 -2.05
N VAL A 106 -37.21 34.81 -2.45
CA VAL A 106 -38.08 33.98 -1.62
C VAL A 106 -37.94 32.55 -2.08
N GLY A 107 -37.16 31.77 -1.35
CA GLY A 107 -36.83 30.37 -1.67
C GLY A 107 -35.64 30.23 -2.61
N ASN A 108 -34.98 29.11 -2.48
CA ASN A 108 -33.88 28.64 -3.33
C ASN A 108 -34.18 27.22 -3.73
N GLU A 109 -34.51 26.97 -4.99
CA GLU A 109 -34.85 25.64 -5.53
C GLU A 109 -35.99 24.93 -4.78
N SER A 110 -36.90 25.66 -4.18
CA SER A 110 -37.97 25.12 -3.35
C SER A 110 -38.98 24.30 -4.13
N ILE A 111 -39.14 24.56 -5.44
CA ILE A 111 -39.97 23.72 -6.31
C ILE A 111 -39.19 22.50 -6.77
N LEU A 112 -37.93 22.66 -7.16
CA LEU A 112 -37.07 21.55 -7.56
C LEU A 112 -36.95 20.50 -6.42
N ARG A 113 -36.75 20.91 -5.19
CA ARG A 113 -36.68 20.04 -4.01
C ARG A 113 -38.02 19.45 -3.61
N GLY A 114 -39.12 19.99 -4.11
CA GLY A 114 -40.47 19.56 -3.74
C GLY A 114 -40.93 20.08 -2.37
N ASP A 115 -40.24 21.05 -1.80
CA ASP A 115 -40.57 21.65 -0.49
C ASP A 115 -41.89 22.45 -0.57
N LEU A 116 -42.08 23.17 -1.64
CA LEU A 116 -43.24 23.98 -1.89
C LEU A 116 -43.89 23.69 -3.25
N SER A 117 -45.21 23.71 -3.32
CA SER A 117 -45.92 23.82 -4.58
C SER A 117 -45.84 25.27 -5.13
N VAL A 118 -45.96 25.42 -6.45
CA VAL A 118 -45.96 26.74 -7.10
C VAL A 118 -46.99 27.68 -6.42
N LYS A 119 -48.17 27.16 -6.05
CA LYS A 119 -49.24 27.96 -5.39
C LYS A 119 -48.83 28.42 -3.96
N GLN A 120 -48.02 27.65 -3.22
CA GLN A 120 -47.54 28.06 -1.91
C GLN A 120 -46.44 29.12 -2.05
N LEU A 121 -45.49 28.91 -2.95
CA LEU A 121 -44.43 29.82 -3.23
C LEU A 121 -44.93 31.19 -3.73
N THR A 122 -45.92 31.20 -4.65
CA THR A 122 -46.48 32.46 -5.14
C THR A 122 -47.14 33.30 -4.04
N ARG A 123 -47.77 32.68 -3.03
CA ARG A 123 -48.31 33.39 -1.88
C ARG A 123 -47.20 34.04 -1.04
N TYR A 124 -46.05 33.41 -0.89
CA TYR A 124 -44.91 33.98 -0.18
C TYR A 124 -44.30 35.13 -0.96
N LEU A 125 -44.16 35.00 -2.25
CA LEU A 125 -43.68 36.02 -3.17
C LEU A 125 -44.57 37.29 -3.09
N ASP A 126 -45.89 37.14 -3.25
CA ASP A 126 -46.85 38.25 -3.15
C ASP A 126 -46.80 38.94 -1.79
N LYS A 127 -46.67 38.16 -0.70
CA LYS A 127 -46.55 38.69 0.67
C LYS A 127 -45.29 39.53 0.85
N VAL A 128 -44.14 39.06 0.39
CA VAL A 128 -42.84 39.75 0.52
C VAL A 128 -42.81 41.00 -0.39
N HIS A 129 -43.32 40.88 -1.61
CA HIS A 129 -43.41 41.99 -2.54
C HIS A 129 -44.23 43.16 -1.96
N LYS A 130 -45.44 42.86 -1.45
CA LYS A 130 -46.30 43.85 -0.81
C LYS A 130 -45.64 44.46 0.44
N ALA A 131 -44.86 43.68 1.19
CA ALA A 131 -44.25 44.12 2.41
C ALA A 131 -42.98 44.98 2.23
N THR A 132 -42.18 44.70 1.20
CA THR A 132 -40.87 45.32 1.05
C THR A 132 -40.83 46.46 0.04
N GLY A 133 -41.71 46.43 -1.01
CA GLY A 133 -41.66 47.34 -2.13
C GLY A 133 -40.36 47.20 -2.98
N LYS A 134 -39.56 46.21 -2.74
CA LYS A 134 -38.35 45.86 -3.50
C LYS A 134 -38.70 44.88 -4.63
N PRO A 135 -37.91 44.82 -5.72
CA PRO A 135 -38.05 43.75 -6.71
C PRO A 135 -37.88 42.37 -6.06
N VAL A 136 -38.86 41.49 -6.30
CA VAL A 136 -38.94 40.13 -5.69
C VAL A 136 -38.84 39.07 -6.75
N SER A 137 -38.14 37.98 -6.46
CA SER A 137 -38.15 36.73 -7.23
C SER A 137 -37.94 35.51 -6.29
N THR A 138 -37.91 34.33 -6.90
CA THR A 138 -37.36 33.11 -6.37
C THR A 138 -36.20 32.66 -7.28
N THR A 139 -35.45 31.67 -6.86
CA THR A 139 -34.41 31.09 -7.69
C THR A 139 -34.67 29.60 -7.91
N GLU A 140 -34.70 29.18 -9.17
CA GLU A 140 -34.93 27.82 -9.61
C GLU A 140 -34.06 27.50 -10.83
N PRO A 141 -33.80 26.23 -11.13
CA PRO A 141 -33.16 25.83 -12.39
C PRO A 141 -33.96 26.24 -13.64
N TRP A 142 -33.30 26.38 -14.77
CA TRP A 142 -33.85 26.87 -16.03
C TRP A 142 -35.08 26.06 -16.50
N ASN A 143 -35.11 24.74 -16.35
CA ASN A 143 -36.21 23.86 -16.69
C ASN A 143 -37.47 24.15 -15.83
N ILE A 144 -37.33 24.38 -14.55
CA ILE A 144 -38.45 24.70 -13.65
C ILE A 144 -39.15 25.98 -14.09
N TRP A 145 -38.42 27.03 -14.52
CA TRP A 145 -38.98 28.24 -15.07
C TRP A 145 -39.72 27.99 -16.39
N LEU A 146 -39.21 27.08 -17.24
CA LEU A 146 -39.90 26.72 -18.48
C LEU A 146 -41.16 25.90 -18.21
N ASP A 147 -41.20 25.04 -17.24
CA ASP A 147 -42.33 24.15 -16.94
C ASP A 147 -43.45 24.84 -16.14
N ASN A 148 -43.14 25.97 -15.45
CA ASN A 148 -44.07 26.67 -14.57
C ASN A 148 -44.30 28.12 -14.99
N PRO A 149 -44.93 28.44 -16.15
CA PRO A 149 -45.08 29.81 -16.65
C PRO A 149 -45.95 30.69 -15.78
N GLU A 150 -46.83 30.15 -14.91
CA GLU A 150 -47.60 30.93 -13.93
C GLU A 150 -46.70 31.57 -12.88
N LEU A 151 -45.58 30.98 -12.48
CA LEU A 151 -44.62 31.52 -11.50
C LEU A 151 -44.07 32.88 -11.95
N VAL A 152 -43.87 33.05 -13.27
CA VAL A 152 -43.32 34.29 -13.86
C VAL A 152 -44.23 35.52 -13.67
N LYS A 153 -45.55 35.30 -13.40
CA LYS A 153 -46.51 36.39 -13.13
C LYS A 153 -46.35 37.01 -11.76
N HIS A 154 -45.77 36.27 -10.79
CA HIS A 154 -45.62 36.64 -9.38
C HIS A 154 -44.22 37.11 -9.01
N VAL A 155 -43.31 37.28 -9.98
CA VAL A 155 -41.96 37.76 -9.78
C VAL A 155 -41.65 38.98 -10.61
N ASP A 156 -40.77 39.87 -10.18
CA ASP A 156 -40.33 41.04 -10.93
C ASP A 156 -39.25 40.72 -11.93
N PHE A 157 -38.47 39.68 -11.67
CA PHE A 157 -37.43 39.14 -12.54
C PHE A 157 -37.34 37.61 -12.39
N ILE A 158 -36.76 36.92 -13.35
CA ILE A 158 -36.52 35.47 -13.30
C ILE A 158 -35.13 35.29 -12.67
N GLY A 159 -35.07 34.68 -11.45
CA GLY A 159 -33.83 34.23 -10.85
C GLY A 159 -33.50 32.80 -11.27
N VAL A 160 -32.55 32.61 -12.17
CA VAL A 160 -32.29 31.27 -12.74
C VAL A 160 -30.95 30.74 -12.30
N HIS A 161 -30.90 29.39 -12.05
CA HIS A 161 -29.66 28.66 -11.87
C HIS A 161 -29.33 27.89 -13.16
N ILE A 162 -28.10 28.02 -13.62
CA ILE A 162 -27.56 27.23 -14.74
C ILE A 162 -26.15 26.78 -14.36
N LEU A 163 -26.04 25.52 -13.93
CA LEU A 163 -24.82 24.90 -13.46
C LEU A 163 -24.49 23.70 -14.37
N PRO A 164 -23.66 23.88 -15.41
CA PRO A 164 -23.39 22.83 -16.41
C PRO A 164 -22.79 21.56 -15.85
N MET A 165 -22.18 21.62 -14.68
CA MET A 165 -21.67 20.45 -13.97
C MET A 165 -22.76 19.42 -13.68
N TRP A 166 -23.92 19.89 -13.17
CA TRP A 166 -25.05 19.01 -12.86
C TRP A 166 -25.74 18.48 -14.10
N GLU A 167 -25.59 19.18 -15.22
CA GLU A 167 -26.11 18.79 -16.56
C GLU A 167 -25.13 17.91 -17.34
N LYS A 168 -24.08 17.36 -16.67
CA LYS A 168 -23.08 16.45 -17.27
C LYS A 168 -22.36 17.02 -18.48
N GLN A 169 -22.27 18.35 -18.60
CA GLN A 169 -21.65 19.02 -19.74
C GLN A 169 -20.12 18.96 -19.65
N SER A 170 -19.45 18.72 -20.79
CA SER A 170 -17.99 18.86 -20.82
C SER A 170 -17.59 20.32 -20.65
N ILE A 171 -16.40 20.57 -20.11
CA ILE A 171 -15.89 21.95 -19.94
C ILE A 171 -15.85 22.74 -21.27
N ASN A 172 -15.64 22.08 -22.39
CA ASN A 172 -15.59 22.69 -23.71
C ASN A 172 -16.97 23.21 -24.16
N ASN A 173 -18.06 22.61 -23.69
CA ASN A 173 -19.44 22.97 -24.05
C ASN A 173 -20.15 23.76 -22.95
N ALA A 174 -19.55 23.85 -21.73
CA ALA A 174 -20.22 24.35 -20.54
C ALA A 174 -20.69 25.81 -20.68
N VAL A 175 -19.85 26.69 -21.21
CA VAL A 175 -20.20 28.09 -21.43
C VAL A 175 -21.27 28.23 -22.49
N ASP A 176 -21.17 27.52 -23.61
CA ASP A 176 -22.19 27.51 -24.67
C ASP A 176 -23.54 27.00 -24.16
N PHE A 177 -23.53 25.93 -23.34
CA PHE A 177 -24.74 25.44 -22.70
C PHE A 177 -25.39 26.51 -21.82
N THR A 178 -24.62 27.22 -20.98
CA THR A 178 -25.13 28.27 -20.10
C THR A 178 -25.84 29.35 -20.92
N PHE A 179 -25.22 29.84 -21.97
CA PHE A 179 -25.84 30.87 -22.83
C PHE A 179 -27.02 30.37 -23.63
N ALA A 180 -27.01 29.13 -24.11
CA ALA A 180 -28.16 28.52 -24.79
C ALA A 180 -29.38 28.45 -23.86
N ARG A 181 -29.22 28.08 -22.59
CA ARG A 181 -30.34 28.04 -21.62
C ARG A 181 -30.85 29.46 -21.29
N LEU A 182 -29.96 30.45 -21.21
CA LEU A 182 -30.38 31.87 -21.11
C LEU A 182 -31.17 32.32 -22.31
N ASP A 183 -30.72 31.98 -23.53
CA ASP A 183 -31.40 32.34 -24.77
C ASP A 183 -32.79 31.65 -24.85
N ASP A 184 -32.95 30.40 -24.35
CA ASP A 184 -34.24 29.73 -24.26
C ASP A 184 -35.24 30.49 -23.36
N LEU A 185 -34.77 30.96 -22.21
CA LEU A 185 -35.61 31.76 -21.29
C LEU A 185 -35.96 33.12 -21.86
N HIS A 186 -35.01 33.83 -22.48
CA HIS A 186 -35.27 35.12 -23.14
C HIS A 186 -36.28 34.95 -24.27
N ARG A 187 -36.21 33.89 -25.03
CA ARG A 187 -37.17 33.60 -26.11
C ARG A 187 -38.57 33.34 -25.59
N LYS A 188 -38.71 32.65 -24.46
CA LYS A 188 -40.01 32.35 -23.85
C LYS A 188 -40.57 33.55 -23.09
N TYR A 189 -39.73 34.37 -22.46
CA TYR A 189 -40.10 35.49 -21.58
C TYR A 189 -39.41 36.79 -21.98
N PRO A 190 -39.65 37.33 -23.21
CA PRO A 190 -38.82 38.40 -23.76
C PRO A 190 -38.98 39.75 -23.04
N LYS A 191 -40.02 39.92 -22.22
CA LYS A 191 -40.29 41.17 -21.47
C LYS A 191 -39.86 41.08 -19.98
N LYS A 192 -39.42 39.90 -19.52
CA LYS A 192 -39.09 39.70 -18.11
C LYS A 192 -37.56 39.76 -17.94
N PRO A 193 -37.08 40.64 -17.03
CA PRO A 193 -35.65 40.62 -16.69
C PRO A 193 -35.22 39.25 -16.20
N ILE A 194 -34.04 38.79 -16.63
CA ILE A 194 -33.45 37.52 -16.21
C ILE A 194 -32.14 37.79 -15.47
N VAL A 195 -32.01 37.23 -14.27
CA VAL A 195 -30.79 37.25 -13.45
C VAL A 195 -30.29 35.82 -13.34
N LEU A 196 -29.09 35.58 -13.83
CA LEU A 196 -28.43 34.30 -13.64
C LEU A 196 -27.91 34.24 -12.19
N ALA A 197 -28.75 33.74 -11.29
CA ALA A 197 -28.55 33.84 -9.85
C ALA A 197 -27.47 32.87 -9.34
N GLU A 198 -27.19 31.79 -10.11
CA GLU A 198 -26.04 30.91 -9.89
C GLU A 198 -25.48 30.39 -11.20
N THR A 199 -24.17 30.52 -11.36
CA THR A 199 -23.38 29.85 -12.38
C THR A 199 -21.95 29.66 -11.89
N GLY A 200 -21.29 28.56 -12.30
CA GLY A 200 -19.95 28.26 -11.86
C GLY A 200 -19.46 26.91 -12.35
N TRP A 201 -18.27 26.54 -11.90
CA TRP A 201 -17.65 25.26 -12.13
C TRP A 201 -16.83 24.87 -10.89
N PRO A 202 -16.93 23.61 -10.37
CA PRO A 202 -16.19 23.20 -9.18
C PRO A 202 -14.71 22.95 -9.50
N SER A 203 -13.84 23.26 -8.54
CA SER A 203 -12.40 23.07 -8.66
C SER A 203 -11.91 21.67 -8.27
N GLY A 204 -12.79 20.85 -7.70
CA GLY A 204 -12.48 19.49 -7.23
C GLY A 204 -13.75 18.68 -6.98
N GLY A 205 -13.60 17.43 -6.55
CA GLY A 205 -14.69 16.50 -6.30
C GLY A 205 -14.84 15.46 -7.40
N GLU A 206 -15.96 14.75 -7.40
CA GLU A 206 -16.26 13.69 -8.34
C GLU A 206 -16.63 14.25 -9.73
N GLU A 207 -16.26 13.50 -10.76
CA GLU A 207 -16.74 13.76 -12.12
C GLU A 207 -18.24 13.43 -12.23
N ASN A 208 -18.98 14.20 -13.04
CA ASN A 208 -20.37 13.91 -13.37
C ASN A 208 -20.53 13.76 -14.89
N GLY A 209 -20.50 12.53 -15.37
CA GLY A 209 -20.50 12.25 -16.80
C GLY A 209 -19.28 12.87 -17.51
N ALA A 210 -19.52 13.81 -18.44
CA ALA A 210 -18.46 14.51 -19.15
C ALA A 210 -17.91 15.74 -18.38
N ALA A 211 -18.52 16.10 -17.25
CA ALA A 211 -18.11 17.23 -16.44
C ALA A 211 -16.99 16.82 -15.47
N VAL A 212 -15.80 17.39 -15.66
CA VAL A 212 -14.59 17.10 -14.87
C VAL A 212 -14.24 18.30 -14.01
N PRO A 213 -14.39 18.22 -12.66
CA PRO A 213 -13.96 19.27 -11.74
C PRO A 213 -12.44 19.42 -11.74
N SER A 214 -11.95 20.64 -11.81
CA SER A 214 -10.54 20.99 -11.54
C SER A 214 -10.36 22.49 -11.45
N SER A 215 -9.32 22.97 -10.76
CA SER A 215 -8.98 24.39 -10.66
C SER A 215 -8.73 25.02 -12.05
N LYS A 216 -8.13 24.25 -12.97
CA LYS A 216 -8.00 24.65 -14.37
C LYS A 216 -9.35 24.85 -15.04
N ASN A 217 -10.26 23.88 -14.92
CA ASN A 217 -11.58 23.95 -15.58
C ASN A 217 -12.45 25.02 -14.93
N GLN A 218 -12.36 25.24 -13.60
CA GLN A 218 -12.99 26.36 -12.92
C GLN A 218 -12.51 27.69 -13.50
N SER A 219 -11.20 27.88 -13.60
CA SER A 219 -10.62 29.11 -14.16
C SER A 219 -10.99 29.28 -15.63
N LEU A 220 -11.00 28.20 -16.42
CA LEU A 220 -11.40 28.22 -17.82
C LEU A 220 -12.87 28.66 -17.98
N TYR A 221 -13.77 28.03 -17.20
CA TYR A 221 -15.19 28.37 -17.22
C TYR A 221 -15.44 29.84 -16.84
N LEU A 222 -14.93 30.26 -15.70
CA LEU A 222 -15.18 31.60 -15.17
C LEU A 222 -14.59 32.70 -16.05
N ARG A 223 -13.40 32.51 -16.61
CA ARG A 223 -12.77 33.48 -17.52
C ARG A 223 -13.54 33.62 -18.82
N GLU A 224 -13.90 32.50 -19.45
CA GLU A 224 -14.65 32.49 -20.72
C GLU A 224 -16.09 33.01 -20.52
N PHE A 225 -16.76 32.56 -19.45
CA PHE A 225 -18.09 32.98 -19.08
C PHE A 225 -18.13 34.50 -18.82
N SER A 226 -17.25 35.04 -17.94
CA SER A 226 -17.23 36.45 -17.58
C SER A 226 -17.03 37.36 -18.79
N LYS A 227 -16.11 37.01 -19.69
CA LYS A 227 -15.88 37.73 -20.94
C LYS A 227 -17.14 37.78 -21.81
N ARG A 228 -17.83 36.68 -22.00
CA ARG A 228 -19.06 36.61 -22.81
C ARG A 228 -20.25 37.26 -22.12
N ALA A 229 -20.36 37.12 -20.80
CA ALA A 229 -21.39 37.74 -19.99
C ALA A 229 -21.30 39.28 -20.08
N LYS A 230 -20.10 39.85 -19.94
CA LYS A 230 -19.83 41.26 -20.11
C LYS A 230 -20.18 41.75 -21.53
N ALA A 231 -19.85 40.99 -22.56
CA ALA A 231 -20.18 41.35 -23.96
C ALA A 231 -21.68 41.33 -24.24
N ARG A 232 -22.51 40.57 -23.49
CA ARG A 232 -23.96 40.45 -23.60
C ARG A 232 -24.74 41.18 -22.53
N ASP A 233 -24.11 41.95 -21.66
CA ASP A 233 -24.71 42.67 -20.52
C ASP A 233 -25.59 41.77 -19.64
N VAL A 234 -25.06 40.57 -19.28
CA VAL A 234 -25.78 39.59 -18.47
C VAL A 234 -25.65 39.92 -16.99
N ASP A 235 -26.79 40.02 -16.31
CA ASP A 235 -26.88 40.18 -14.85
C ASP A 235 -26.65 38.78 -14.20
N TYR A 236 -25.53 38.57 -13.48
CA TYR A 236 -25.17 37.24 -12.97
C TYR A 236 -24.50 37.28 -11.60
N PHE A 237 -24.53 36.12 -10.94
CA PHE A 237 -23.77 35.78 -9.72
C PHE A 237 -22.98 34.53 -9.91
N VAL A 238 -21.68 34.58 -9.57
CA VAL A 238 -20.82 33.41 -9.54
C VAL A 238 -21.09 32.57 -8.28
N PHE A 239 -21.29 31.31 -8.43
CA PHE A 239 -21.44 30.34 -7.35
C PHE A 239 -20.10 29.70 -7.05
N THR A 240 -19.42 29.94 -5.91
CA THR A 240 -19.69 30.75 -4.73
C THR A 240 -18.39 31.44 -4.28
N TYR A 241 -18.42 32.30 -3.22
CA TYR A 241 -17.22 32.97 -2.74
C TYR A 241 -16.17 31.96 -2.24
N ALA A 242 -16.49 31.12 -1.25
CA ALA A 242 -15.52 30.21 -0.63
C ALA A 242 -15.94 28.75 -0.73
N ASP A 243 -14.98 27.85 -0.62
CA ASP A 243 -15.25 26.44 -0.47
C ASP A 243 -15.97 26.12 0.83
N GLU A 244 -16.98 25.24 0.78
CA GLU A 244 -17.91 24.98 1.87
C GLU A 244 -17.99 23.50 2.21
N ALA A 245 -17.28 23.08 3.25
CA ALA A 245 -17.15 21.67 3.63
C ALA A 245 -18.50 21.00 4.01
N TRP A 246 -19.46 21.76 4.54
CA TRP A 246 -20.76 21.24 4.96
C TRP A 246 -21.61 20.68 3.79
N LYS A 247 -21.45 21.22 2.60
CA LYS A 247 -22.17 20.76 1.38
C LYS A 247 -21.86 19.35 0.96
N ARG A 248 -20.84 18.73 1.54
CA ARG A 248 -20.52 17.32 1.24
C ARG A 248 -21.68 16.37 1.52
N ALA A 249 -22.45 16.63 2.56
CA ALA A 249 -23.57 15.76 2.94
C ALA A 249 -24.73 15.82 1.94
N GLU A 250 -24.89 16.94 1.22
CA GLU A 250 -26.00 17.22 0.32
C GLU A 250 -25.63 16.97 -1.15
N GLU A 251 -24.43 17.39 -1.56
CA GLU A 251 -24.00 17.44 -2.95
C GLU A 251 -22.80 16.51 -3.26
N GLY A 252 -22.38 15.67 -2.31
CA GLY A 252 -21.15 14.89 -2.44
C GLY A 252 -19.89 15.73 -2.30
N ARG A 253 -18.73 15.17 -2.71
CA ARG A 253 -17.46 15.91 -2.59
C ARG A 253 -17.41 17.14 -3.51
N VAL A 254 -18.09 17.10 -4.65
CA VAL A 254 -18.11 18.23 -5.60
C VAL A 254 -18.72 19.47 -4.98
N GLY A 255 -19.71 19.32 -4.10
CA GLY A 255 -20.36 20.43 -3.39
C GLY A 255 -19.41 21.29 -2.58
N MET A 256 -18.30 20.69 -2.11
CA MET A 256 -17.32 21.41 -1.29
C MET A 256 -16.43 22.39 -2.07
N TYR A 257 -16.34 22.32 -3.39
CA TYR A 257 -15.27 22.94 -4.19
C TYR A 257 -15.72 24.01 -5.19
N TRP A 258 -16.86 24.65 -4.96
CA TRP A 258 -17.38 25.69 -5.83
C TRP A 258 -16.76 27.08 -5.63
N GLY A 259 -16.08 27.31 -4.51
CA GLY A 259 -15.53 28.60 -4.15
C GLY A 259 -14.49 29.14 -5.14
N ILE A 260 -14.47 30.47 -5.31
CA ILE A 260 -13.37 31.17 -5.99
C ILE A 260 -12.13 31.30 -5.09
N VAL A 261 -12.32 31.17 -3.78
CA VAL A 261 -11.28 30.97 -2.79
C VAL A 261 -11.47 29.62 -2.10
N ASP A 262 -10.41 29.08 -1.48
CA ASP A 262 -10.52 27.86 -0.70
C ASP A 262 -11.16 28.11 0.69
N ALA A 263 -11.35 27.05 1.48
CA ALA A 263 -11.95 27.17 2.81
C ALA A 263 -11.11 28.00 3.78
N THR A 264 -9.83 28.26 3.49
CA THR A 264 -8.92 29.13 4.24
C THR A 264 -8.82 30.54 3.63
N ARG A 265 -9.68 30.87 2.67
CA ARG A 265 -9.76 32.16 1.95
C ARG A 265 -8.57 32.44 1.04
N GLN A 266 -7.80 31.40 0.64
CA GLN A 266 -6.75 31.57 -0.37
C GLN A 266 -7.33 31.52 -1.80
N PRO A 267 -6.92 32.42 -2.70
CA PRO A 267 -7.39 32.42 -4.09
C PRO A 267 -7.08 31.11 -4.82
N LYS A 268 -8.07 30.56 -5.51
CA LYS A 268 -7.93 29.37 -6.36
C LYS A 268 -7.95 29.69 -7.85
N LEU A 269 -8.56 30.81 -8.20
CA LEU A 269 -8.73 31.24 -9.58
C LEU A 269 -7.41 31.69 -10.20
N THR A 270 -6.99 31.06 -11.30
CA THR A 270 -5.90 31.58 -12.14
C THR A 270 -6.45 32.66 -13.06
N ALA A 271 -6.24 33.94 -12.69
CA ALA A 271 -6.85 35.08 -13.35
C ALA A 271 -6.26 35.36 -14.74
N VAL A 272 -4.95 35.23 -14.92
CA VAL A 272 -4.22 35.60 -16.13
C VAL A 272 -3.26 34.52 -16.60
N GLY A 273 -2.91 34.50 -17.87
CA GLY A 273 -1.93 33.61 -18.45
C GLY A 273 -2.45 32.20 -18.74
N PRO A 274 -1.56 31.28 -19.11
CA PRO A 274 -1.93 29.90 -19.50
C PRO A 274 -2.46 29.07 -18.34
N LEU A 275 -3.47 28.28 -18.59
CA LEU A 275 -4.08 27.37 -17.62
C LEU A 275 -3.50 25.98 -17.70
N TRP A 276 -2.99 25.48 -16.57
CA TRP A 276 -2.42 24.14 -16.42
C TRP A 276 -3.23 23.32 -15.43
N ASN A 277 -3.32 22.02 -15.64
CA ASN A 277 -3.76 21.11 -14.59
C ASN A 277 -2.55 20.86 -13.66
N ASP A 278 -2.25 21.85 -12.88
CA ASP A 278 -1.16 21.79 -11.92
C ASP A 278 -1.72 21.49 -10.53
N HIS A 279 -1.78 20.22 -10.18
CA HIS A 279 -2.09 19.81 -8.79
C HIS A 279 -1.03 20.33 -7.79
N GLY A 280 -0.51 21.52 -8.00
CA GLY A 280 0.55 22.14 -7.22
C GLY A 280 1.96 21.62 -7.54
N PHE A 281 2.11 20.71 -8.51
CA PHE A 281 3.42 20.13 -8.85
C PHE A 281 4.41 21.17 -9.35
N ALA A 282 4.00 22.15 -10.15
CA ALA A 282 4.89 23.23 -10.60
C ALA A 282 5.43 24.07 -9.43
N LYS A 283 4.67 24.19 -8.34
CA LYS A 283 5.08 24.91 -7.13
C LYS A 283 6.00 24.06 -6.25
N TRP A 284 5.68 22.80 -6.03
CA TRP A 284 6.34 21.93 -5.06
C TRP A 284 7.32 20.92 -5.68
N GLY A 285 7.10 20.54 -6.93
CA GLY A 285 7.96 19.61 -7.64
C GLY A 285 9.41 20.07 -7.70
N PRO A 286 9.73 21.30 -8.12
CA PRO A 286 11.09 21.82 -8.11
C PRO A 286 11.73 21.80 -6.72
N THR A 287 10.98 22.13 -5.68
CA THR A 287 11.46 22.09 -4.28
C THR A 287 11.77 20.67 -3.87
N ALA A 288 10.88 19.70 -4.14
CA ALA A 288 11.11 18.29 -3.83
C ALA A 288 12.35 17.73 -4.59
N LEU A 289 12.50 18.10 -5.85
CA LEU A 289 13.67 17.71 -6.63
C LEU A 289 14.95 18.36 -6.10
N ALA A 290 14.91 19.61 -5.66
CA ALA A 290 16.03 20.27 -5.02
C ALA A 290 16.44 19.60 -3.69
N TRP A 291 15.47 19.20 -2.86
CA TRP A 291 15.73 18.41 -1.66
C TRP A 291 16.32 17.03 -1.97
N ALA A 292 15.90 16.38 -3.07
CA ALA A 292 16.45 15.09 -3.48
C ALA A 292 17.87 15.22 -4.07
N ALA A 293 18.27 16.39 -4.54
CA ALA A 293 19.58 16.59 -5.16
C ALA A 293 20.75 16.27 -4.23
N LEU A 294 20.65 16.65 -2.94
CA LEU A 294 21.69 16.35 -1.95
C LEU A 294 21.84 14.85 -1.69
N PRO A 295 20.78 14.07 -1.38
CA PRO A 295 20.89 12.62 -1.29
C PRO A 295 21.43 11.94 -2.56
N VAL A 296 21.00 12.38 -3.73
CA VAL A 296 21.51 11.87 -5.02
C VAL A 296 22.98 12.16 -5.20
N PHE A 297 23.45 13.36 -4.87
CA PHE A 297 24.85 13.73 -4.92
C PHE A 297 25.69 12.87 -3.98
N ILE A 298 25.25 12.73 -2.72
CA ILE A 298 25.90 11.86 -1.72
C ILE A 298 25.97 10.42 -2.23
N PHE A 299 24.87 9.91 -2.78
CA PHE A 299 24.82 8.57 -3.38
C PHE A 299 25.85 8.42 -4.51
N CYS A 300 25.93 9.37 -5.44
CA CYS A 300 26.87 9.32 -6.56
C CYS A 300 28.34 9.34 -6.12
N LEU A 301 28.66 10.02 -5.02
CA LEU A 301 30.00 10.03 -4.42
C LEU A 301 30.29 8.72 -3.66
N ALA A 302 29.38 8.31 -2.79
CA ALA A 302 29.56 7.13 -1.92
C ALA A 302 29.68 5.84 -2.75
N PHE A 303 28.92 5.73 -3.84
CA PHE A 303 28.88 4.55 -4.70
C PHE A 303 29.63 4.76 -6.02
N SER A 304 30.89 5.25 -5.92
CA SER A 304 31.76 5.50 -7.07
C SER A 304 32.04 4.26 -7.93
N HIS A 305 31.90 3.05 -7.37
CA HIS A 305 32.07 1.76 -8.07
C HIS A 305 30.94 1.41 -9.04
N LEU A 306 29.78 2.05 -8.92
CA LEU A 306 28.68 1.85 -9.86
C LEU A 306 28.99 2.46 -11.22
N GLY A 307 28.58 1.77 -12.27
CA GLY A 307 28.61 2.30 -13.64
C GLY A 307 27.60 3.45 -13.83
N TYR A 308 27.75 4.21 -14.92
CA TYR A 308 26.82 5.32 -15.21
C TYR A 308 25.36 4.87 -15.27
N ALA A 309 25.08 3.71 -15.90
CA ALA A 309 23.71 3.17 -15.98
C ALA A 309 23.12 2.91 -14.59
N GLY A 310 23.90 2.31 -13.67
CA GLY A 310 23.47 2.09 -12.29
C GLY A 310 23.23 3.40 -11.54
N LYS A 311 24.13 4.37 -11.68
CA LYS A 311 23.96 5.69 -11.05
C LYS A 311 22.73 6.42 -11.58
N ILE A 312 22.53 6.45 -12.90
CA ILE A 312 21.39 7.12 -13.53
C ILE A 312 20.08 6.46 -13.10
N SER A 313 19.97 5.13 -13.19
CA SER A 313 18.72 4.43 -12.86
C SER A 313 18.30 4.64 -11.41
N PHE A 314 19.23 4.53 -10.46
CA PHE A 314 18.92 4.72 -9.05
C PHE A 314 18.66 6.20 -8.71
N SER A 315 19.42 7.14 -9.27
CA SER A 315 19.16 8.57 -9.12
C SER A 315 17.78 8.96 -9.67
N THR A 316 17.37 8.40 -10.81
CA THR A 316 16.02 8.60 -11.37
C THR A 316 14.95 8.09 -10.42
N ALA A 317 15.16 6.93 -9.80
CA ALA A 317 14.22 6.41 -8.80
C ALA A 317 14.13 7.28 -7.54
N MET A 318 15.25 7.83 -7.06
CA MET A 318 15.26 8.76 -5.92
C MET A 318 14.50 10.04 -6.24
N TYR A 319 14.73 10.65 -7.41
CA TYR A 319 13.97 11.81 -7.87
C TYR A 319 12.49 11.49 -8.08
N GLY A 320 12.17 10.34 -8.68
CA GLY A 320 10.81 9.86 -8.83
C GLY A 320 10.08 9.69 -7.50
N GLY A 321 10.76 9.11 -6.51
CA GLY A 321 10.24 8.96 -5.13
C GLY A 321 9.97 10.31 -4.46
N ALA A 322 10.91 11.26 -4.57
CA ALA A 322 10.73 12.62 -4.02
C ALA A 322 9.57 13.36 -4.70
N GLY A 323 9.48 13.29 -6.03
CA GLY A 323 8.37 13.88 -6.79
C GLY A 323 7.02 13.25 -6.42
N TYR A 324 6.99 11.93 -6.26
CA TYR A 324 5.79 11.22 -5.81
C TYR A 324 5.36 11.65 -4.41
N LEU A 325 6.28 11.76 -3.45
CA LEU A 325 5.96 12.22 -2.09
C LEU A 325 5.40 13.63 -2.08
N ALA A 326 5.99 14.53 -2.88
CA ALA A 326 5.49 15.90 -3.01
C ALA A 326 4.07 15.92 -3.61
N TRP A 327 3.81 15.13 -4.63
CA TRP A 327 2.48 14.99 -5.22
C TRP A 327 1.49 14.36 -4.25
N TYR A 328 1.90 13.30 -3.54
CA TYR A 328 1.09 12.61 -2.56
C TYR A 328 0.66 13.54 -1.41
N ALA A 329 1.59 14.28 -0.82
CA ALA A 329 1.30 15.22 0.25
C ALA A 329 0.27 16.28 -0.20
N ARG A 330 0.36 16.76 -1.45
CA ARG A 330 -0.58 17.75 -1.98
C ARG A 330 -1.95 17.20 -2.34
N ALA A 331 -2.04 15.94 -2.70
CA ALA A 331 -3.32 15.31 -3.01
C ALA A 331 -4.28 15.30 -1.81
N TYR A 332 -3.76 15.50 -0.59
CA TYR A 332 -4.55 15.58 0.65
C TYR A 332 -4.96 16.99 1.05
N ASP A 333 -4.32 18.04 0.54
CA ASP A 333 -4.58 19.43 0.94
C ASP A 333 -6.03 19.90 0.66
N GLY A 334 -6.82 19.13 -0.07
CA GLY A 334 -8.23 19.41 -0.36
C GLY A 334 -9.24 18.37 0.19
N LEU A 335 -8.79 17.34 0.94
CA LEU A 335 -9.68 16.29 1.43
C LEU A 335 -10.27 16.63 2.81
N TYR A 336 -11.43 17.28 2.81
CA TYR A 336 -12.25 17.44 4.00
C TYR A 336 -13.14 16.21 4.20
N GLY A 337 -13.00 15.50 5.33
CA GLY A 337 -14.03 14.52 5.67
C GLY A 337 -13.65 13.22 6.35
N VAL A 338 -12.51 12.59 6.08
CA VAL A 338 -11.90 11.67 7.06
C VAL A 338 -10.83 12.50 7.72
N SER A 339 -10.81 12.50 9.06
CA SER A 339 -9.89 13.35 9.79
C SER A 339 -8.56 13.48 9.02
N PRO A 340 -8.18 14.66 8.51
CA PRO A 340 -6.89 14.84 7.83
C PRO A 340 -5.74 14.32 8.69
N THR A 341 -5.91 14.39 10.01
CA THR A 341 -5.02 13.87 11.05
C THR A 341 -4.80 12.36 10.91
N THR A 342 -5.86 11.56 10.70
CA THR A 342 -5.70 10.09 10.53
C THR A 342 -4.97 9.75 9.24
N MET A 343 -5.23 10.48 8.16
CA MET A 343 -4.53 10.31 6.89
C MET A 343 -3.04 10.60 7.02
N HIS A 344 -2.66 11.75 7.60
CA HIS A 344 -1.27 12.15 7.80
C HIS A 344 -0.51 11.18 8.73
N TRP A 345 -1.11 10.82 9.86
CA TRP A 345 -0.41 9.99 10.85
C TRP A 345 -0.33 8.50 10.49
N VAL A 346 -1.19 7.98 9.63
CA VAL A 346 -1.21 6.55 9.27
C VAL A 346 -0.71 6.31 7.85
N LEU A 347 -1.26 6.99 6.86
CA LEU A 347 -0.99 6.68 5.47
C LEU A 347 0.31 7.28 4.94
N GLU A 348 0.70 8.47 5.37
CA GLU A 348 1.99 9.05 4.95
C GLU A 348 3.19 8.26 5.48
N PRO A 349 3.29 7.90 6.77
CA PRO A 349 4.37 7.05 7.26
C PRO A 349 4.41 5.69 6.56
N LEU A 350 3.24 5.09 6.29
CA LEU A 350 3.15 3.82 5.56
C LEU A 350 3.65 3.98 4.12
N THR A 351 3.28 5.06 3.45
CA THR A 351 3.74 5.39 2.09
C THR A 351 5.26 5.60 2.06
N CYS A 352 5.82 6.38 3.00
CA CYS A 352 7.26 6.57 3.13
C CYS A 352 8.00 5.25 3.36
N LEU A 353 7.45 4.38 4.20
CA LEU A 353 8.03 3.06 4.47
C LEU A 353 7.99 2.16 3.22
N CYS A 354 6.87 2.15 2.47
CA CYS A 354 6.77 1.40 1.21
C CYS A 354 7.79 1.89 0.18
N LEU A 355 7.96 3.20 0.03
CA LEU A 355 8.97 3.79 -0.86
C LEU A 355 10.39 3.46 -0.41
N ALA A 356 10.68 3.53 0.89
CA ALA A 356 11.99 3.17 1.44
C ALA A 356 12.33 1.70 1.14
N VAL A 357 11.38 0.79 1.36
CA VAL A 357 11.57 -0.64 1.03
C VAL A 357 11.82 -0.82 -0.47
N LEU A 358 11.05 -0.14 -1.31
CA LEU A 358 11.20 -0.23 -2.77
C LEU A 358 12.56 0.30 -3.24
N LEU A 359 13.03 1.43 -2.69
CA LEU A 359 14.33 2.01 -2.99
C LEU A 359 15.48 1.10 -2.53
N VAL A 360 15.37 0.48 -1.36
CA VAL A 360 16.36 -0.50 -0.89
C VAL A 360 16.45 -1.71 -1.82
N GLN A 361 15.30 -2.28 -2.22
CA GLN A 361 15.27 -3.41 -3.15
C GLN A 361 15.86 -3.02 -4.53
N LEU A 362 15.50 -1.85 -5.02
CA LEU A 362 16.07 -1.32 -6.27
C LEU A 362 17.57 -1.10 -6.16
N PHE A 363 18.06 -0.61 -5.02
CA PHE A 363 19.50 -0.45 -4.79
C PHE A 363 20.23 -1.79 -4.82
N GLU A 364 19.72 -2.83 -4.14
CA GLU A 364 20.33 -4.17 -4.17
C GLU A 364 20.45 -4.71 -5.60
N VAL A 365 19.37 -4.61 -6.39
CA VAL A 365 19.40 -5.03 -7.80
C VAL A 365 20.36 -4.18 -8.62
N THR A 366 20.36 -2.85 -8.43
CA THR A 366 21.26 -1.93 -9.14
C THR A 366 22.72 -2.20 -8.79
N ASN A 367 23.02 -2.51 -7.52
CA ASN A 367 24.35 -2.82 -7.04
C ASN A 367 24.92 -4.14 -7.61
N VAL A 368 24.05 -5.03 -8.09
CA VAL A 368 24.47 -6.31 -8.69
C VAL A 368 24.54 -6.24 -10.21
N ILE A 369 23.58 -5.55 -10.85
CA ILE A 369 23.50 -5.47 -12.32
C ILE A 369 24.33 -4.31 -12.87
N GLY A 370 24.34 -3.17 -12.15
CA GLY A 370 24.95 -1.91 -12.61
C GLY A 370 26.43 -1.70 -12.28
N VAL A 371 27.11 -2.72 -11.75
CA VAL A 371 28.50 -2.61 -11.29
C VAL A 371 29.48 -2.76 -12.46
N LYS A 372 30.43 -1.83 -12.58
CA LYS A 372 31.55 -1.93 -13.53
C LYS A 372 32.62 -2.94 -13.09
N ARG A 373 32.84 -3.07 -11.79
CA ARG A 373 33.86 -3.92 -11.20
C ARG A 373 33.40 -4.31 -9.79
N VAL A 374 33.26 -5.59 -9.52
CA VAL A 374 32.97 -6.07 -8.17
C VAL A 374 34.18 -5.78 -7.30
N LYS A 375 33.98 -5.04 -6.20
CA LYS A 375 35.09 -4.64 -5.31
C LYS A 375 35.68 -5.80 -4.53
N ARG A 376 34.81 -6.75 -4.15
CA ARG A 376 35.17 -7.94 -3.38
C ARG A 376 34.43 -9.13 -3.98
N GLU A 377 35.15 -9.95 -4.70
CA GLU A 377 34.70 -11.25 -5.25
C GLU A 377 35.75 -12.28 -4.87
N PHE A 378 35.32 -13.34 -4.25
CA PHE A 378 36.19 -14.40 -3.82
C PHE A 378 35.89 -15.65 -4.66
N GLY A 379 36.93 -16.16 -5.31
CA GLY A 379 36.94 -17.45 -5.97
C GLY A 379 37.33 -18.58 -5.03
N LEU A 380 37.51 -19.76 -5.58
CA LEU A 380 38.11 -20.87 -4.85
C LEU A 380 39.55 -20.52 -4.48
N MET A 381 39.94 -20.84 -3.26
CA MET A 381 41.33 -20.66 -2.74
C MET A 381 41.81 -22.03 -2.22
N PRO A 382 42.28 -22.90 -3.12
CA PRO A 382 42.79 -24.20 -2.71
C PRO A 382 44.06 -24.06 -1.84
N LEU A 383 44.31 -25.04 -1.00
CA LEU A 383 45.59 -25.13 -0.30
C LEU A 383 46.69 -25.33 -1.34
N GLU A 384 47.84 -24.72 -1.08
CA GLU A 384 49.05 -24.91 -1.95
C GLU A 384 49.52 -26.41 -1.85
N ASP A 385 49.96 -26.95 -2.98
CA ASP A 385 50.44 -28.31 -3.09
C ASP A 385 51.61 -28.57 -2.11
N GLY A 386 51.51 -29.63 -1.30
CA GLY A 386 52.50 -29.99 -0.33
C GLY A 386 52.41 -29.27 1.04
N ARG A 387 51.45 -28.38 1.21
CA ARG A 387 51.17 -27.75 2.50
C ARG A 387 50.42 -28.71 3.42
N GLN A 388 50.77 -28.76 4.70
CA GLN A 388 50.06 -29.56 5.69
C GLN A 388 48.61 -29.05 5.79
N GLU A 389 47.67 -29.99 5.68
CA GLU A 389 46.24 -29.69 5.80
C GLU A 389 45.89 -29.22 7.22
N PRO A 390 45.29 -28.00 7.36
CA PRO A 390 44.83 -27.56 8.69
C PRO A 390 43.67 -28.45 9.18
N ALA A 391 43.62 -28.68 10.50
CA ALA A 391 42.56 -29.53 11.07
C ALA A 391 41.16 -28.93 10.91
N ALA A 392 40.19 -29.70 10.45
CA ALA A 392 38.79 -29.30 10.29
C ALA A 392 37.89 -30.21 11.15
N SER A 393 36.88 -29.60 11.82
CA SER A 393 35.84 -30.36 12.53
C SER A 393 34.48 -30.12 11.86
N ILE A 394 33.85 -31.17 11.35
CA ILE A 394 32.56 -31.07 10.66
C ILE A 394 31.45 -31.46 11.63
N HIS A 395 30.49 -30.55 11.87
CA HIS A 395 29.36 -30.77 12.74
C HIS A 395 28.10 -31.09 11.94
N LEU A 396 27.47 -32.22 12.21
CA LEU A 396 26.24 -32.68 11.59
C LEU A 396 25.19 -32.92 12.67
N ALA A 397 24.17 -32.06 12.72
CA ALA A 397 23.03 -32.25 13.61
C ALA A 397 21.85 -32.86 12.84
N CYS A 398 21.27 -33.96 13.35
CA CYS A 398 20.08 -34.59 12.77
C CYS A 398 18.97 -34.79 13.81
N ALA A 399 17.72 -34.90 13.37
CA ALA A 399 16.55 -35.07 14.22
C ALA A 399 15.39 -35.71 13.48
N ASN A 400 15.01 -36.95 13.81
CA ASN A 400 13.92 -37.69 13.15
C ASN A 400 14.09 -37.79 11.62
N GLU A 401 15.34 -37.87 11.15
CA GLU A 401 15.65 -38.01 9.72
C GLU A 401 15.73 -39.48 9.29
N PRO A 402 15.36 -39.85 8.04
CA PRO A 402 15.55 -41.21 7.52
C PRO A 402 17.03 -41.59 7.56
N PRO A 403 17.41 -42.81 8.09
CA PRO A 403 18.78 -43.19 8.24
C PRO A 403 19.55 -43.28 6.89
N GLU A 404 18.90 -43.68 5.83
CA GLU A 404 19.49 -43.77 4.49
C GLU A 404 19.96 -42.38 4.00
N MET A 405 19.20 -41.33 4.33
CA MET A 405 19.54 -39.95 3.97
C MET A 405 20.76 -39.45 4.76
N VAL A 406 20.79 -39.69 6.07
CA VAL A 406 21.92 -39.31 6.93
C VAL A 406 23.18 -40.07 6.51
N ILE A 407 23.07 -41.37 6.29
CA ILE A 407 24.20 -42.23 5.86
C ILE A 407 24.73 -41.76 4.48
N ALA A 408 23.87 -41.41 3.53
CA ALA A 408 24.32 -40.89 2.25
C ALA A 408 25.14 -39.57 2.41
N THR A 409 24.76 -38.69 3.35
CA THR A 409 25.56 -37.52 3.70
C THR A 409 26.91 -37.91 4.30
N LEU A 410 26.93 -38.87 5.22
CA LEU A 410 28.16 -39.36 5.84
C LEU A 410 29.11 -40.01 4.83
N GLU A 411 28.60 -40.81 3.87
CA GLU A 411 29.39 -41.38 2.77
C GLU A 411 30.02 -40.29 1.88
N SER A 412 29.29 -39.18 1.62
CA SER A 412 29.86 -38.05 0.87
C SER A 412 30.99 -37.34 1.65
N LEU A 413 30.87 -37.25 2.97
CA LEU A 413 31.91 -36.72 3.84
C LEU A 413 33.14 -37.66 3.96
N LYS A 414 32.91 -38.97 3.94
CA LYS A 414 33.97 -39.96 3.89
C LYS A 414 34.79 -39.87 2.59
N ALA A 415 34.17 -39.43 1.53
CA ALA A 415 34.79 -39.32 0.20
C ALA A 415 35.52 -37.95 0.00
N LEU A 416 35.71 -37.16 1.03
CA LEU A 416 36.44 -35.89 0.91
C LEU A 416 37.91 -36.11 0.55
N ASN A 417 38.40 -35.30 -0.41
CA ASN A 417 39.83 -35.20 -0.76
C ASN A 417 40.57 -34.35 0.26
N TYR A 418 40.49 -34.75 1.54
CA TYR A 418 41.08 -34.05 2.66
C TYR A 418 41.32 -35.06 3.80
N GLY A 419 42.53 -35.15 4.32
CA GLY A 419 42.86 -36.19 5.28
C GLY A 419 42.74 -35.78 6.75
N ASN A 420 42.89 -34.48 7.04
CA ASN A 420 42.94 -33.96 8.43
C ASN A 420 41.59 -33.38 8.91
N PHE A 421 40.56 -34.25 9.03
CA PHE A 421 39.24 -33.80 9.52
C PHE A 421 38.64 -34.84 10.48
N GLU A 422 37.62 -34.36 11.25
CA GLU A 422 36.70 -35.21 12.00
C GLU A 422 35.23 -34.80 11.68
N VAL A 423 34.30 -35.75 11.87
CA VAL A 423 32.85 -35.50 11.72
C VAL A 423 32.16 -35.85 13.03
N LEU A 424 31.49 -34.87 13.64
CA LEU A 424 30.76 -35.01 14.90
C LEU A 424 29.26 -35.06 14.60
N VAL A 425 28.70 -36.27 14.68
CA VAL A 425 27.28 -36.51 14.38
C VAL A 425 26.48 -36.44 15.67
N VAL A 426 25.51 -35.54 15.77
CA VAL A 426 24.68 -35.39 16.96
C VAL A 426 23.21 -35.54 16.57
N ASP A 427 22.63 -36.68 16.94
CA ASP A 427 21.20 -36.88 16.82
C ASP A 427 20.47 -36.30 18.04
N ASN A 428 19.41 -35.58 17.85
CA ASN A 428 18.72 -34.90 18.91
C ASN A 428 17.18 -35.11 18.82
N ASN A 429 16.58 -35.35 19.98
CA ASN A 429 15.13 -35.52 20.17
C ASN A 429 14.47 -36.63 19.31
N THR A 430 15.22 -37.51 18.71
CA THR A 430 14.72 -38.68 17.94
C THR A 430 14.31 -39.81 18.92
N LYS A 431 13.04 -40.17 18.93
CA LYS A 431 12.49 -41.17 19.83
C LYS A 431 12.49 -42.56 19.22
N ASP A 432 12.38 -42.68 17.90
CA ASP A 432 12.34 -43.93 17.17
C ASP A 432 13.76 -44.44 16.96
N GLU A 433 14.06 -45.55 17.60
CA GLU A 433 15.37 -46.20 17.50
C GLU A 433 15.72 -46.65 16.09
N ASN A 434 14.73 -46.97 15.26
CA ASN A 434 14.95 -47.35 13.87
C ASN A 434 15.51 -46.18 13.01
N LEU A 435 15.42 -44.94 13.48
CA LEU A 435 15.94 -43.77 12.77
C LEU A 435 17.40 -43.49 13.14
N TRP A 436 17.80 -43.59 14.42
CA TRP A 436 19.14 -43.17 14.82
C TRP A 436 20.12 -44.33 15.01
N LYS A 437 19.67 -45.56 15.43
CA LYS A 437 20.57 -46.71 15.61
C LYS A 437 21.29 -47.17 14.34
N PRO A 438 20.67 -47.14 13.13
CA PRO A 438 21.42 -47.47 11.90
C PRO A 438 22.55 -46.45 11.63
N VAL A 439 22.36 -45.19 11.97
CA VAL A 439 23.37 -44.13 11.81
C VAL A 439 24.51 -44.34 12.81
N GLU A 440 24.19 -44.65 14.08
CA GLU A 440 25.17 -45.01 15.11
C GLU A 440 26.02 -46.21 14.70
N ALA A 441 25.38 -47.25 14.18
CA ALA A 441 26.07 -48.45 13.71
C ALA A 441 27.00 -48.17 12.52
N TRP A 442 26.58 -47.31 11.58
CA TRP A 442 27.43 -46.90 10.47
C TRP A 442 28.66 -46.11 10.96
N VAL A 443 28.47 -45.17 11.91
CA VAL A 443 29.57 -44.37 12.53
C VAL A 443 30.52 -45.29 13.28
N ALA A 444 30.00 -46.24 14.04
CA ALA A 444 30.84 -47.20 14.78
C ALA A 444 31.69 -48.06 13.84
N ALA A 445 31.23 -48.30 12.61
CA ALA A 445 32.02 -48.99 11.60
C ALA A 445 33.08 -48.13 10.88
N ASN A 446 33.06 -46.79 11.13
CA ASN A 446 33.95 -45.79 10.50
C ASN A 446 34.63 -44.88 11.57
N PRO A 447 35.33 -45.41 12.60
CA PRO A 447 35.75 -44.62 13.77
C PRO A 447 36.91 -43.67 13.49
N GLU A 448 37.55 -43.74 12.33
CA GLU A 448 38.73 -42.95 11.97
C GLU A 448 38.43 -41.44 11.98
N HIS A 449 37.33 -41.05 11.34
CA HIS A 449 36.90 -39.66 11.23
C HIS A 449 35.57 -39.34 11.90
N PHE A 450 34.77 -40.35 12.27
CA PHE A 450 33.36 -40.15 12.66
C PHE A 450 33.16 -40.51 14.14
N ARG A 451 32.39 -39.64 14.83
CA ARG A 451 31.90 -39.87 16.21
C ARG A 451 30.40 -39.55 16.26
N PHE A 452 29.67 -40.31 17.10
CA PHE A 452 28.21 -40.21 17.22
C PHE A 452 27.78 -39.98 18.67
N TRP A 453 26.76 -39.08 18.85
CA TRP A 453 26.02 -38.88 20.08
C TRP A 453 24.54 -38.88 19.82
N HIS A 454 23.76 -39.58 20.66
CA HIS A 454 22.31 -39.46 20.72
C HIS A 454 21.88 -38.68 21.95
N LEU A 455 21.14 -37.55 21.75
CA LEU A 455 20.62 -36.69 22.80
C LEU A 455 19.10 -36.82 22.85
N PRO A 456 18.53 -37.69 23.71
CA PRO A 456 17.09 -37.97 23.74
C PRO A 456 16.27 -36.76 24.22
N HIS A 457 16.92 -35.83 24.94
CA HIS A 457 16.34 -34.56 25.40
C HIS A 457 17.28 -33.38 25.08
N CYS A 458 16.88 -32.59 24.11
CA CYS A 458 17.68 -31.46 23.60
C CYS A 458 16.73 -30.27 23.36
N PRO A 459 16.41 -29.49 24.41
CA PRO A 459 15.43 -28.40 24.34
C PRO A 459 15.84 -27.25 23.41
N GLY A 460 17.15 -27.04 23.23
CA GLY A 460 17.70 -26.06 22.29
C GLY A 460 17.80 -26.55 20.84
N PHE A 461 17.29 -27.75 20.54
CA PHE A 461 17.25 -28.33 19.19
C PHE A 461 18.63 -28.29 18.49
N LYS A 462 18.67 -27.87 17.20
CA LYS A 462 19.89 -27.84 16.38
C LYS A 462 21.01 -27.01 17.02
N ALA A 463 20.73 -25.86 17.61
CA ALA A 463 21.72 -25.00 18.25
C ALA A 463 22.40 -25.69 19.45
N GLU A 464 21.62 -26.41 20.25
CA GLU A 464 22.18 -27.17 21.39
C GLU A 464 23.00 -28.38 20.94
N ALA A 465 22.52 -29.10 19.91
CA ALA A 465 23.25 -30.20 19.29
C ALA A 465 24.61 -29.73 18.72
N LEU A 466 24.62 -28.59 18.01
CA LEU A 466 25.86 -28.00 17.50
C LEU A 466 26.79 -27.52 18.61
N ASN A 467 26.25 -26.99 19.72
CA ASN A 467 27.06 -26.65 20.91
C ASN A 467 27.60 -27.90 21.61
N HIS A 468 26.86 -29.01 21.55
CA HIS A 468 27.38 -30.30 22.05
C HIS A 468 28.58 -30.76 21.19
N ALA A 469 28.45 -30.71 19.88
CA ALA A 469 29.56 -30.99 18.95
C ALA A 469 30.75 -30.04 19.21
N LEU A 470 30.51 -28.74 19.40
CA LEU A 470 31.57 -27.75 19.66
C LEU A 470 32.39 -28.09 20.94
N LYS A 471 31.77 -28.62 21.99
CA LYS A 471 32.46 -29.06 23.21
C LYS A 471 33.37 -30.27 22.97
N HIS A 472 33.09 -31.09 21.97
CA HIS A 472 33.84 -32.29 21.63
C HIS A 472 34.77 -32.10 20.42
N THR A 473 34.79 -30.88 19.87
CA THR A 473 35.67 -30.49 18.77
C THR A 473 37.15 -30.62 19.20
N ARG A 474 37.97 -31.21 18.36
CA ARG A 474 39.40 -31.34 18.56
C ARG A 474 40.07 -29.98 18.80
N SER A 475 41.02 -29.90 19.70
CA SER A 475 41.60 -28.62 20.14
C SER A 475 42.46 -27.92 19.09
N ASP A 476 42.93 -28.64 18.09
CA ASP A 476 43.75 -28.11 16.98
C ASP A 476 42.92 -27.77 15.75
N ALA A 477 41.57 -27.89 15.80
CA ALA A 477 40.69 -27.51 14.72
C ALA A 477 40.83 -26.02 14.38
N VAL A 478 41.18 -25.70 13.14
CA VAL A 478 41.23 -24.36 12.61
C VAL A 478 39.83 -23.86 12.22
N VAL A 479 39.01 -24.75 11.64
CA VAL A 479 37.66 -24.45 11.20
C VAL A 479 36.65 -25.45 11.72
N VAL A 480 35.42 -24.99 11.91
CA VAL A 480 34.22 -25.81 12.11
C VAL A 480 33.36 -25.70 10.84
N GLY A 481 33.12 -26.81 10.16
CA GLY A 481 32.17 -26.91 9.05
C GLY A 481 30.80 -27.34 9.58
N VAL A 482 29.70 -26.80 9.02
CA VAL A 482 28.33 -27.23 9.37
C VAL A 482 27.64 -27.77 8.14
N ILE A 483 27.07 -29.00 8.27
CA ILE A 483 26.37 -29.69 7.20
C ILE A 483 25.02 -30.19 7.72
N ASP A 484 23.97 -29.91 6.94
CA ASP A 484 22.65 -30.51 7.18
C ASP A 484 22.62 -31.99 6.77
N ALA A 485 21.82 -32.79 7.46
CA ALA A 485 21.75 -34.25 7.32
C ALA A 485 21.29 -34.78 5.96
N ASP A 486 20.89 -33.90 5.05
CA ASP A 486 20.42 -34.27 3.69
C ASP A 486 21.35 -33.81 2.58
N TYR A 487 22.54 -33.27 2.89
CA TYR A 487 23.49 -32.78 1.92
C TYR A 487 24.44 -33.86 1.39
N ILE A 488 24.67 -33.82 0.10
CA ILE A 488 25.78 -34.52 -0.56
C ILE A 488 26.83 -33.48 -0.87
N VAL A 489 28.02 -33.62 -0.32
CA VAL A 489 29.12 -32.65 -0.36
C VAL A 489 30.06 -33.02 -1.51
N GLU A 490 30.59 -32.03 -2.20
CA GLU A 490 31.62 -32.21 -3.23
C GLU A 490 32.96 -32.62 -2.57
N PRO A 491 33.69 -33.57 -3.14
CA PRO A 491 34.90 -34.09 -2.54
C PRO A 491 35.97 -33.05 -2.21
N ASP A 492 36.06 -32.00 -2.99
CA ASP A 492 37.07 -30.93 -2.81
C ASP A 492 36.60 -29.78 -1.92
N TRP A 493 35.46 -29.87 -1.25
CA TRP A 493 34.87 -28.79 -0.47
C TRP A 493 35.85 -28.11 0.52
N LEU A 494 36.51 -28.89 1.37
CA LEU A 494 37.49 -28.38 2.32
C LEU A 494 38.74 -27.87 1.61
N LEU A 495 39.26 -28.65 0.69
CA LEU A 495 40.49 -28.34 -0.04
C LEU A 495 40.41 -26.98 -0.76
N GLN A 496 39.25 -26.67 -1.39
CA GLN A 496 39.05 -25.49 -2.20
C GLN A 496 38.73 -24.22 -1.38
N LEU A 497 38.31 -24.34 -0.12
CA LEU A 497 37.90 -23.20 0.68
C LEU A 497 38.85 -22.90 1.85
N MET A 498 39.74 -23.84 2.22
CA MET A 498 40.59 -23.71 3.39
C MET A 498 41.58 -22.55 3.30
N GLY A 499 42.08 -22.21 2.11
CA GLY A 499 43.00 -21.09 1.87
C GLY A 499 42.46 -19.70 2.29
N HIS A 500 41.13 -19.54 2.36
CA HIS A 500 40.53 -18.29 2.87
C HIS A 500 40.86 -18.02 4.34
N PHE A 501 41.17 -19.04 5.10
CA PHE A 501 41.49 -18.94 6.54
C PHE A 501 42.96 -18.66 6.83
N ASP A 502 43.79 -18.45 5.82
CA ASP A 502 45.16 -17.94 6.00
C ASP A 502 45.15 -16.52 6.58
N GLU A 503 44.16 -15.74 6.21
CA GLU A 503 43.94 -14.45 6.83
C GLU A 503 43.25 -14.62 8.19
N SER A 504 43.91 -14.23 9.28
CA SER A 504 43.43 -14.47 10.66
C SER A 504 42.13 -13.75 11.02
N ASN A 505 41.78 -12.67 10.30
CA ASN A 505 40.56 -11.89 10.50
C ASN A 505 39.32 -12.51 9.82
N VAL A 506 39.49 -13.48 8.93
CA VAL A 506 38.40 -14.19 8.29
C VAL A 506 37.80 -15.24 9.24
N ALA A 507 36.54 -15.06 9.61
CA ALA A 507 35.86 -15.96 10.52
C ALA A 507 34.78 -16.82 9.87
N LEU A 508 34.23 -16.41 8.72
CA LEU A 508 33.16 -17.12 8.03
C LEU A 508 33.41 -17.15 6.52
N VAL A 509 33.32 -18.34 5.95
CA VAL A 509 33.25 -18.55 4.49
C VAL A 509 31.96 -19.32 4.19
N GLN A 510 31.07 -18.75 3.38
CA GLN A 510 29.78 -19.33 2.99
C GLN A 510 29.77 -19.65 1.51
N SER A 511 29.36 -20.87 1.15
CA SER A 511 29.04 -21.27 -0.23
C SER A 511 27.52 -21.31 -0.45
N PRO A 512 27.03 -21.24 -1.72
CA PRO A 512 25.60 -21.34 -2.00
C PRO A 512 25.03 -22.68 -1.51
N GLN A 513 23.80 -22.61 -1.03
CA GLN A 513 22.99 -23.81 -0.85
C GLN A 513 22.33 -24.17 -2.17
N ALA A 514 22.41 -25.39 -2.61
CA ALA A 514 21.79 -25.89 -3.82
C ALA A 514 20.99 -27.17 -3.54
N HIS A 515 20.12 -27.54 -4.47
CA HIS A 515 19.25 -28.70 -4.32
C HIS A 515 19.55 -29.73 -5.40
N ARG A 516 19.49 -31.03 -5.07
CA ARG A 516 19.80 -32.15 -5.99
C ARG A 516 18.56 -32.76 -6.65
N ASP A 517 17.39 -32.65 -6.00
CA ASP A 517 16.11 -33.22 -6.42
C ASP A 517 15.12 -32.15 -6.93
N PHE A 518 15.63 -30.95 -7.24
CA PHE A 518 14.75 -29.82 -7.58
C PHE A 518 13.98 -30.04 -8.89
N GLU A 519 14.46 -30.87 -9.79
CA GLU A 519 13.79 -31.22 -11.05
C GLU A 519 12.64 -32.23 -10.89
N ASP A 520 12.60 -32.97 -9.78
CA ASP A 520 11.61 -34.01 -9.53
C ASP A 520 10.20 -33.49 -9.35
N SER A 521 10.07 -32.20 -8.92
CA SER A 521 8.78 -31.58 -8.73
C SER A 521 8.75 -30.13 -9.19
N ARG A 522 7.56 -29.62 -9.59
CA ARG A 522 7.38 -28.21 -9.93
C ARG A 522 7.68 -27.30 -8.74
N LEU A 523 7.24 -27.68 -7.55
CA LEU A 523 7.50 -26.90 -6.33
C LEU A 523 8.99 -26.86 -6.01
N GLY A 524 9.67 -28.01 -6.03
CA GLY A 524 11.11 -28.10 -5.81
C GLY A 524 11.88 -27.20 -6.76
N ARG A 525 11.52 -27.24 -8.06
CA ARG A 525 12.14 -26.42 -9.10
C ARG A 525 11.93 -24.90 -8.87
N TRP A 526 10.73 -24.49 -8.56
CA TRP A 526 10.41 -23.08 -8.31
C TRP A 526 11.05 -22.57 -7.02
N ALA A 527 11.02 -23.37 -5.95
CA ALA A 527 11.65 -23.03 -4.68
C ALA A 527 13.18 -22.96 -4.79
N ALA A 528 13.80 -23.85 -5.57
CA ALA A 528 15.24 -23.83 -5.82
C ALA A 528 15.66 -22.55 -6.56
N TYR A 529 14.99 -22.20 -7.66
CA TYR A 529 15.32 -20.98 -8.39
C TYR A 529 15.03 -19.71 -7.59
N GLU A 530 13.95 -19.68 -6.78
CA GLU A 530 13.69 -18.56 -5.89
C GLU A 530 14.84 -18.37 -4.91
N PHE A 531 15.37 -19.48 -4.39
CA PHE A 531 16.49 -19.47 -3.46
C PHE A 531 17.83 -19.09 -4.14
N ASP A 532 18.06 -19.54 -5.38
CA ASP A 532 19.21 -19.13 -6.18
C ASP A 532 19.23 -17.59 -6.40
N GLY A 533 18.07 -16.97 -6.54
CA GLY A 533 17.95 -15.51 -6.61
C GLY A 533 18.54 -14.82 -5.38
N PHE A 534 18.31 -15.37 -4.18
CA PHE A 534 18.88 -14.84 -2.96
C PHE A 534 20.42 -14.96 -2.96
N PHE A 535 20.98 -16.10 -3.30
CA PHE A 535 22.41 -16.30 -3.31
C PHE A 535 23.12 -15.50 -4.38
N ARG A 536 22.62 -15.51 -5.62
CA ARG A 536 23.28 -14.88 -6.76
C ARG A 536 23.06 -13.37 -6.87
N VAL A 537 22.07 -12.80 -6.18
CA VAL A 537 21.82 -11.35 -6.13
C VAL A 537 22.12 -10.81 -4.74
N GLY A 538 21.45 -11.29 -3.71
CA GLY A 538 21.54 -10.76 -2.36
C GLY A 538 22.90 -10.94 -1.72
N MET A 539 23.47 -12.14 -1.82
CA MET A 539 24.76 -12.45 -1.18
C MET A 539 25.93 -11.76 -1.89
N HIS A 540 25.88 -11.59 -3.23
CA HIS A 540 26.87 -10.79 -3.94
C HIS A 540 26.89 -9.33 -3.48
N SER A 541 25.72 -8.71 -3.32
CA SER A 541 25.62 -7.35 -2.81
C SER A 541 26.23 -7.24 -1.42
N ARG A 542 25.95 -8.19 -0.54
CA ARG A 542 26.49 -8.26 0.84
C ARG A 542 27.99 -8.51 0.90
N ASN A 543 28.52 -9.27 -0.06
CA ASN A 543 29.95 -9.55 -0.15
C ASN A 543 30.76 -8.31 -0.58
N SER A 544 30.15 -7.35 -1.26
CA SER A 544 30.80 -6.17 -1.81
C SER A 544 31.20 -5.11 -0.79
N VAL A 545 30.67 -5.17 0.43
CA VAL A 545 30.99 -4.19 1.49
C VAL A 545 32.24 -4.56 2.27
N GLU A 546 32.84 -3.57 2.93
CA GLU A 546 34.00 -3.76 3.76
C GLU A 546 33.76 -4.82 4.84
N ARG A 547 34.65 -5.79 4.95
CA ARG A 547 34.56 -6.98 5.83
C ARG A 547 33.38 -7.91 5.55
N GLY A 548 32.61 -7.69 4.47
CA GLY A 548 31.42 -8.47 4.12
C GLY A 548 30.27 -8.33 5.12
N ALA A 549 29.07 -8.57 4.66
CA ALA A 549 27.85 -8.60 5.47
C ALA A 549 27.08 -9.92 5.22
N ILE A 550 27.81 -11.02 5.23
CA ILE A 550 27.26 -12.32 4.84
C ILE A 550 26.32 -12.85 5.92
N ILE A 551 25.09 -13.16 5.53
CA ILE A 551 24.18 -13.90 6.39
C ILE A 551 24.63 -15.36 6.34
N GLN A 552 25.03 -15.89 7.48
CA GLN A 552 25.39 -17.30 7.57
C GLN A 552 24.14 -18.18 7.39
N HIS A 553 24.30 -19.27 6.69
CA HIS A 553 23.31 -20.32 6.54
C HIS A 553 23.76 -21.58 7.26
N GLY A 554 22.80 -22.34 7.77
CA GLY A 554 23.04 -23.50 8.62
C GLY A 554 23.70 -24.70 7.95
N THR A 555 24.22 -24.55 6.72
CA THR A 555 24.96 -25.58 6.00
C THR A 555 25.89 -24.97 4.94
N MET A 556 26.84 -25.73 4.43
CA MET A 556 27.84 -25.32 3.43
C MET A 556 28.63 -24.08 3.86
N CYS A 557 28.89 -23.95 5.15
CA CYS A 557 29.70 -22.88 5.72
C CYS A 557 30.89 -23.42 6.52
N LEU A 558 31.98 -22.68 6.49
CA LEU A 558 33.16 -22.90 7.33
C LEU A 558 33.30 -21.72 8.27
N VAL A 559 33.40 -21.98 9.56
CA VAL A 559 33.56 -20.96 10.62
C VAL A 559 34.90 -21.21 11.33
N ARG A 560 35.72 -20.16 11.51
CA ARG A 560 36.94 -20.25 12.28
C ARG A 560 36.65 -20.71 13.72
N ALA A 561 37.19 -21.83 14.11
CA ALA A 561 36.91 -22.50 15.40
C ALA A 561 37.13 -21.56 16.60
N HIS A 562 38.25 -20.85 16.64
CA HIS A 562 38.57 -19.90 17.72
C HIS A 562 37.56 -18.74 17.78
N ALA A 563 37.17 -18.20 16.62
CA ALA A 563 36.18 -17.12 16.57
C ALA A 563 34.80 -17.59 17.05
N LEU A 564 34.37 -18.81 16.66
CA LEU A 564 33.12 -19.41 17.13
C LEU A 564 33.11 -19.60 18.67
N GLN A 565 34.22 -20.07 19.25
CA GLN A 565 34.35 -20.22 20.70
C GLN A 565 34.36 -18.85 21.40
N GLN A 566 35.07 -17.86 20.85
CA GLN A 566 35.15 -16.50 21.39
C GLN A 566 33.81 -15.80 21.49
N VAL A 567 32.95 -16.00 20.48
CA VAL A 567 31.58 -15.41 20.50
C VAL A 567 30.56 -16.26 21.27
N GLY A 568 30.97 -17.39 21.92
CA GLY A 568 30.15 -18.19 22.81
C GLY A 568 29.33 -19.27 22.14
N GLY A 569 29.71 -19.72 20.95
CA GLY A 569 29.04 -20.81 20.21
C GLY A 569 27.70 -20.41 19.58
N TRP A 570 26.78 -21.36 19.44
CA TRP A 570 25.48 -21.18 18.77
C TRP A 570 24.40 -20.68 19.72
N ALA A 571 23.65 -19.66 19.31
CA ALA A 571 22.59 -19.07 20.12
C ALA A 571 21.35 -19.96 20.21
N GLN A 572 20.88 -20.24 21.44
CA GLN A 572 19.68 -21.06 21.68
C GLN A 572 18.39 -20.26 21.84
N TRP A 573 18.48 -18.91 21.90
CA TRP A 573 17.36 -18.00 22.09
C TRP A 573 16.62 -17.64 20.78
N THR A 574 17.20 -17.94 19.64
CA THR A 574 16.62 -17.72 18.31
C THR A 574 16.46 -19.03 17.56
N ILE A 575 15.50 -19.06 16.63
CA ILE A 575 15.26 -20.23 15.77
C ILE A 575 16.17 -20.24 14.51
N CYS A 576 16.92 -19.14 14.29
CA CYS A 576 17.91 -19.01 13.19
C CYS A 576 19.27 -18.72 13.82
N GLU A 577 19.82 -19.74 14.45
CA GLU A 577 21.11 -19.75 15.16
C GLU A 577 22.29 -19.40 14.23
N ASP A 578 22.16 -19.77 12.96
CA ASP A 578 23.13 -19.55 11.89
C ASP A 578 23.23 -18.06 11.51
N ALA A 579 22.12 -17.45 11.11
CA ALA A 579 22.09 -16.04 10.75
C ALA A 579 22.49 -15.12 11.92
N GLU A 580 22.14 -15.52 13.14
CA GLU A 580 22.52 -14.82 14.37
C GLU A 580 24.03 -14.90 14.62
N LEU A 581 24.62 -16.09 14.48
CA LEU A 581 26.06 -16.27 14.64
C LEU A 581 26.85 -15.43 13.63
N GLY A 582 26.43 -15.39 12.37
CA GLY A 582 27.05 -14.55 11.35
C GLY A 582 27.10 -13.07 11.78
N LEU A 583 26.02 -12.56 12.38
CA LEU A 583 25.98 -11.19 12.90
C LEU A 583 26.93 -10.99 14.11
N ARG A 584 26.97 -11.91 15.07
CA ARG A 584 27.89 -11.84 16.21
C ARG A 584 29.37 -11.86 15.82
N LEU A 585 29.73 -12.66 14.81
CA LEU A 585 31.11 -12.65 14.28
C LEU A 585 31.49 -11.27 13.72
N MET A 586 30.56 -10.63 13.00
CA MET A 586 30.79 -9.26 12.51
C MET A 586 30.83 -8.22 13.64
N GLU A 587 30.00 -8.37 14.67
CA GLU A 587 30.04 -7.51 15.88
C GLU A 587 31.37 -7.66 16.65
N ALA A 588 31.97 -8.84 16.62
CA ALA A 588 33.32 -9.08 17.14
C ALA A 588 34.43 -8.46 16.26
N GLY A 589 34.10 -8.00 15.05
CA GLY A 589 35.00 -7.31 14.13
C GLY A 589 35.63 -8.22 13.08
N TYR A 590 35.18 -9.45 12.96
CA TYR A 590 35.66 -10.40 11.99
C TYR A 590 35.14 -10.10 10.57
N GLU A 591 35.85 -10.64 9.57
CA GLU A 591 35.49 -10.62 8.17
C GLU A 591 34.67 -11.85 7.80
N THR A 592 33.66 -11.66 6.93
CA THR A 592 32.86 -12.72 6.32
C THR A 592 33.00 -12.71 4.82
N ARG A 593 33.06 -13.90 4.20
CA ARG A 593 33.27 -14.09 2.75
C ARG A 593 32.17 -14.96 2.16
N TYR A 594 31.75 -14.62 0.95
CA TYR A 594 30.89 -15.46 0.12
C TYR A 594 31.65 -15.92 -1.13
N VAL A 595 31.66 -17.23 -1.38
CA VAL A 595 32.27 -17.85 -2.54
C VAL A 595 31.14 -18.43 -3.38
N ASP A 596 30.87 -17.84 -4.56
CA ASP A 596 29.77 -18.26 -5.45
C ASP A 596 30.13 -19.54 -6.23
N HIS A 597 30.39 -20.59 -5.49
CA HIS A 597 30.62 -21.94 -6.03
C HIS A 597 29.86 -22.98 -5.22
N VAL A 598 29.06 -23.80 -5.89
CA VAL A 598 28.26 -24.84 -5.25
C VAL A 598 29.16 -25.98 -4.84
N MET A 599 29.32 -26.20 -3.53
CA MET A 599 30.17 -27.25 -2.93
C MET A 599 29.38 -28.41 -2.35
N GLY A 600 28.07 -28.40 -2.49
CA GLY A 600 27.19 -29.49 -2.05
C GLY A 600 25.74 -29.20 -2.34
N ARG A 601 24.90 -30.26 -2.33
CA ARG A 601 23.49 -30.19 -2.71
C ARG A 601 22.63 -30.97 -1.72
N GLY A 602 21.61 -30.29 -1.16
CA GLY A 602 20.60 -30.87 -0.26
C GLY A 602 19.29 -31.24 -0.98
N LEU A 603 18.27 -31.54 -0.22
CA LEU A 603 16.93 -31.83 -0.73
C LEU A 603 16.02 -30.58 -0.69
N ALA A 604 15.22 -30.39 -1.74
CA ALA A 604 14.21 -29.36 -1.80
C ALA A 604 13.02 -29.67 -0.86
N PRO A 605 12.23 -28.68 -0.41
CA PRO A 605 11.01 -28.93 0.33
C PRO A 605 10.02 -29.80 -0.47
N ALA A 606 9.65 -30.97 0.09
CA ALA A 606 8.83 -31.95 -0.62
C ALA A 606 7.38 -31.50 -0.84
N THR A 607 6.84 -30.61 0.00
CA THR A 607 5.44 -30.16 -0.03
C THR A 607 5.34 -28.64 0.15
N PHE A 608 4.22 -28.06 -0.32
CA PHE A 608 3.94 -26.64 -0.09
C PHE A 608 3.85 -26.30 1.41
N ALA A 609 3.32 -27.18 2.24
CA ALA A 609 3.26 -27.00 3.68
C ALA A 609 4.66 -26.90 4.30
N SER A 610 5.61 -27.73 3.86
CA SER A 610 7.02 -27.69 4.28
C SER A 610 7.69 -26.38 3.85
N PHE A 611 7.51 -25.97 2.61
CA PHE A 611 8.04 -24.72 2.06
C PHE A 611 7.51 -23.49 2.84
N ARG A 612 6.19 -23.44 3.05
CA ARG A 612 5.52 -22.40 3.86
C ARG A 612 6.06 -22.33 5.30
N SER A 613 6.19 -23.50 5.96
CA SER A 613 6.71 -23.59 7.32
C SER A 613 8.14 -23.08 7.44
N GLN A 614 8.99 -23.40 6.46
CA GLN A 614 10.36 -22.93 6.37
C GLN A 614 10.42 -21.41 6.29
N ARG A 615 9.67 -20.78 5.39
CA ARG A 615 9.64 -19.30 5.24
C ARG A 615 9.11 -18.58 6.48
N ARG A 616 8.03 -19.11 7.09
CA ARG A 616 7.51 -18.59 8.36
C ARG A 616 8.56 -18.62 9.46
N ARG A 617 9.32 -19.69 9.57
CA ARG A 617 10.39 -19.86 10.56
C ARG A 617 11.52 -18.86 10.35
N TRP A 618 11.97 -18.66 9.13
CA TRP A 618 13.00 -17.67 8.81
C TRP A 618 12.58 -16.25 9.12
N ALA A 619 11.36 -15.86 8.76
CA ALA A 619 10.82 -14.54 9.09
C ALA A 619 10.72 -14.31 10.61
N LEU A 620 10.32 -15.32 11.37
CA LEU A 620 10.28 -15.27 12.83
C LEU A 620 11.68 -15.07 13.42
N GLY A 621 12.67 -15.88 13.00
CA GLY A 621 14.04 -15.78 13.45
C GLY A 621 14.67 -14.44 13.09
N ALA A 622 14.41 -13.93 11.89
CA ALA A 622 14.88 -12.60 11.49
C ALA A 622 14.40 -11.48 12.44
N MET A 623 13.13 -11.53 12.90
CA MET A 623 12.61 -10.57 13.87
C MET A 623 13.18 -10.77 15.28
N GLN A 624 13.45 -12.02 15.69
CA GLN A 624 14.14 -12.30 16.95
C GLN A 624 15.53 -11.69 16.93
N ILE A 625 16.30 -11.92 15.87
CA ILE A 625 17.67 -11.38 15.69
C ILE A 625 17.64 -9.85 15.69
N MET A 626 16.72 -9.23 14.95
CA MET A 626 16.57 -7.77 14.93
C MET A 626 16.38 -7.20 16.35
N LYS A 627 15.53 -7.82 17.15
CA LYS A 627 15.27 -7.38 18.53
C LYS A 627 16.48 -7.60 19.44
N GLY A 628 17.12 -8.77 19.33
CA GLY A 628 18.28 -9.12 20.16
C GLY A 628 19.48 -8.20 19.91
N HIS A 629 19.72 -7.83 18.66
CA HIS A 629 20.89 -7.03 18.25
C HIS A 629 20.57 -5.55 17.96
N PHE A 630 19.37 -5.08 18.30
CA PHE A 630 18.93 -3.70 17.99
C PHE A 630 19.93 -2.64 18.46
N ARG A 631 20.44 -2.79 19.69
CA ARG A 631 21.39 -1.82 20.27
C ARG A 631 22.72 -1.76 19.51
N HIS A 632 23.23 -2.89 19.02
CA HIS A 632 24.49 -2.96 18.28
C HIS A 632 24.34 -2.45 16.84
N LEU A 633 23.16 -2.59 16.26
CA LEU A 633 22.87 -2.10 14.91
C LEU A 633 22.71 -0.58 14.85
N PHE A 634 22.09 0.02 15.87
CA PHE A 634 21.78 1.45 15.90
C PHE A 634 22.67 2.26 16.86
N GLY A 635 23.48 1.60 17.72
CA GLY A 635 24.39 2.19 18.67
C GLY A 635 25.86 1.91 18.37
N PRO A 636 26.77 2.18 19.35
CA PRO A 636 28.18 1.89 19.21
C PRO A 636 28.44 0.39 19.07
N SER A 637 29.13 -0.02 18.02
CA SER A 637 29.58 -1.41 17.79
C SER A 637 30.73 -1.42 16.78
N ARG A 638 31.39 -2.59 16.59
CA ARG A 638 32.43 -2.76 15.56
C ARG A 638 31.90 -2.99 14.16
N LEU A 639 30.55 -3.00 13.98
CA LEU A 639 29.93 -3.13 12.67
C LEU A 639 30.24 -1.93 11.78
N THR A 640 30.63 -2.20 10.54
CA THR A 640 30.78 -1.16 9.52
C THR A 640 29.41 -0.62 9.11
N LEU A 641 29.34 0.57 8.51
CA LEU A 641 28.10 1.13 7.97
C LEU A 641 27.46 0.23 6.91
N GLY A 642 28.29 -0.41 6.08
CA GLY A 642 27.82 -1.38 5.07
C GLY A 642 27.18 -2.62 5.70
N GLN A 643 27.78 -3.16 6.78
CA GLN A 643 27.22 -4.29 7.52
C GLN A 643 25.88 -3.93 8.16
N ARG A 644 25.80 -2.79 8.86
CA ARG A 644 24.54 -2.28 9.44
C ARG A 644 23.45 -2.13 8.37
N TYR A 645 23.80 -1.47 7.26
CA TYR A 645 22.88 -1.28 6.14
C TYR A 645 22.31 -2.62 5.65
N HIS A 646 23.17 -3.60 5.35
CA HIS A 646 22.70 -4.86 4.77
C HIS A 646 21.89 -5.72 5.75
N PHE A 647 22.12 -5.62 7.06
CA PHE A 647 21.26 -6.29 8.04
C PHE A 647 19.89 -5.61 8.12
N ILE A 648 19.84 -4.28 8.26
CA ILE A 648 18.57 -3.54 8.30
C ILE A 648 17.81 -3.73 6.99
N ALA A 649 18.47 -3.54 5.84
CA ALA A 649 17.89 -3.72 4.52
C ALA A 649 17.38 -5.15 4.29
N GLY A 650 18.07 -6.16 4.85
CA GLY A 650 17.67 -7.56 4.73
C GLY A 650 16.39 -7.92 5.47
N TRP A 651 15.99 -7.16 6.49
CA TRP A 651 14.72 -7.36 7.19
C TRP A 651 13.53 -6.66 6.53
N LEU A 652 13.79 -5.60 5.74
CA LEU A 652 12.72 -4.84 5.10
C LEU A 652 11.81 -5.67 4.18
N PRO A 653 12.30 -6.64 3.38
CA PRO A 653 11.43 -7.53 2.62
C PRO A 653 10.44 -8.29 3.50
N TRP A 654 10.91 -8.89 4.60
CA TRP A 654 10.05 -9.60 5.56
C TRP A 654 8.99 -8.67 6.18
N MET A 655 9.39 -7.48 6.61
CA MET A 655 8.48 -6.48 7.16
C MET A 655 7.48 -5.98 6.12
N SER A 656 7.89 -5.81 4.87
CA SER A 656 7.00 -5.36 3.80
C SER A 656 5.88 -6.37 3.50
N GLU A 657 6.15 -7.66 3.64
CA GLU A 657 5.13 -8.72 3.48
C GLU A 657 4.10 -8.68 4.63
N ALA A 658 4.55 -8.41 5.85
CA ALA A 658 3.63 -8.19 6.98
C ALA A 658 2.79 -6.93 6.80
N LEU A 659 3.39 -5.84 6.31
CA LEU A 659 2.68 -4.60 5.99
C LEU A 659 1.67 -4.79 4.86
N GLN A 660 1.98 -5.64 3.87
CA GLN A 660 1.04 -5.96 2.79
C GLN A 660 -0.21 -6.68 3.30
N VAL A 661 -0.05 -7.64 4.23
CA VAL A 661 -1.19 -8.31 4.88
C VAL A 661 -1.98 -7.31 5.73
N LEU A 662 -1.32 -6.45 6.50
CA LEU A 662 -1.98 -5.38 7.25
C LEU A 662 -2.75 -4.43 6.33
N GLY A 663 -2.12 -3.99 5.24
CA GLY A 663 -2.74 -3.15 4.21
C GLY A 663 -3.98 -3.81 3.59
N THR A 664 -3.94 -5.13 3.36
CA THR A 664 -5.11 -5.90 2.91
C THR A 664 -6.26 -5.85 3.91
N LEU A 665 -5.98 -6.03 5.20
CA LEU A 665 -7.02 -5.98 6.24
C LEU A 665 -7.60 -4.58 6.38
N LEU A 666 -6.77 -3.55 6.34
CA LEU A 666 -7.21 -2.15 6.33
C LEU A 666 -8.05 -1.81 5.09
N SER A 667 -7.67 -2.34 3.92
CA SER A 667 -8.44 -2.17 2.69
C SER A 667 -9.82 -2.82 2.74
N LEU A 668 -9.93 -4.00 3.34
CA LEU A 668 -11.22 -4.67 3.60
C LEU A 668 -12.08 -3.88 4.58
N ALA A 669 -11.49 -3.37 5.66
CA ALA A 669 -12.19 -2.52 6.64
C ALA A 669 -12.66 -1.22 6.00
N TRP A 670 -11.82 -0.58 5.16
CA TRP A 670 -12.18 0.61 4.41
C TRP A 670 -13.34 0.35 3.43
N THR A 671 -13.28 -0.76 2.70
CA THR A 671 -14.36 -1.21 1.80
C THR A 671 -15.67 -1.41 2.55
N ALA A 672 -15.63 -2.06 3.70
CA ALA A 672 -16.81 -2.21 4.56
C ALA A 672 -17.36 -0.85 5.00
N GLY A 673 -16.49 0.08 5.41
CA GLY A 673 -16.87 1.45 5.75
C GLY A 673 -17.55 2.19 4.60
N MET A 674 -16.99 2.09 3.37
CA MET A 674 -17.58 2.69 2.17
C MET A 674 -18.98 2.15 1.86
N LEU A 675 -19.20 0.84 2.08
CA LEU A 675 -20.50 0.20 1.79
C LEU A 675 -21.56 0.45 2.87
N ILE A 676 -21.14 0.56 4.13
CA ILE A 676 -22.04 0.74 5.28
C ILE A 676 -22.37 2.23 5.50
N ALA A 677 -21.39 3.11 5.36
CA ALA A 677 -21.47 4.55 5.61
C ALA A 677 -20.89 5.37 4.47
N PRO A 678 -21.46 5.33 3.26
CA PRO A 678 -20.90 5.97 2.05
C PRO A 678 -20.79 7.49 2.18
N THR A 679 -21.62 8.12 3.00
CA THR A 679 -21.55 9.56 3.28
C THR A 679 -20.39 9.97 4.18
N VAL A 680 -19.84 9.02 4.97
CA VAL A 680 -18.73 9.25 5.90
C VAL A 680 -17.39 8.78 5.33
N VAL A 681 -17.38 7.60 4.70
CA VAL A 681 -16.16 6.97 4.17
C VAL A 681 -16.15 7.08 2.64
N ALA A 682 -15.33 7.97 2.14
CA ALA A 682 -15.16 8.16 0.68
C ALA A 682 -14.25 7.10 0.06
N PRO A 683 -14.36 6.83 -1.26
CA PRO A 683 -13.38 6.04 -2.00
C PRO A 683 -11.99 6.66 -1.89
N PRO A 684 -10.92 5.82 -1.84
CA PRO A 684 -9.54 6.32 -1.85
C PRO A 684 -9.22 7.04 -3.16
N ILE A 685 -8.49 8.14 -3.04
CA ILE A 685 -8.07 8.93 -4.20
C ILE A 685 -6.98 8.22 -5.03
N ALA A 686 -6.85 8.61 -6.29
CA ALA A 686 -5.88 8.04 -7.22
C ALA A 686 -4.43 8.07 -6.69
N ALA A 687 -4.05 9.10 -5.94
CA ALA A 687 -2.72 9.20 -5.34
C ALA A 687 -2.41 8.02 -4.40
N MET A 688 -3.39 7.59 -3.58
CA MET A 688 -3.24 6.43 -2.69
C MET A 688 -3.09 5.12 -3.47
N LEU A 689 -3.80 5.00 -4.58
CA LEU A 689 -3.83 3.78 -5.38
C LEU A 689 -2.56 3.59 -6.22
N THR A 690 -1.83 4.66 -6.49
CA THR A 690 -0.63 4.62 -7.36
C THR A 690 0.40 3.59 -6.87
N LEU A 691 0.68 3.53 -5.57
CA LEU A 691 1.62 2.53 -5.03
C LEU A 691 1.06 1.10 -5.09
N VAL A 692 -0.25 0.93 -4.90
CA VAL A 692 -0.89 -0.39 -5.00
C VAL A 692 -0.66 -1.00 -6.39
N PHE A 693 -0.68 -0.19 -7.43
CA PHE A 693 -0.43 -0.64 -8.81
C PHE A 693 1.06 -0.64 -9.17
N ALA A 694 1.81 0.38 -8.78
CA ALA A 694 3.21 0.53 -9.17
C ALA A 694 4.14 -0.49 -8.50
N VAL A 695 3.96 -0.79 -7.21
CA VAL A 695 4.87 -1.68 -6.46
C VAL A 695 4.92 -3.09 -7.05
N PRO A 696 3.79 -3.79 -7.35
CA PRO A 696 3.83 -5.09 -8.00
C PRO A 696 4.54 -5.07 -9.36
N VAL A 697 4.28 -4.05 -10.18
CA VAL A 697 4.89 -3.90 -11.50
C VAL A 697 6.40 -3.70 -11.39
N ILE A 698 6.85 -2.78 -10.53
CA ILE A 698 8.28 -2.50 -10.32
C ILE A 698 8.99 -3.75 -9.81
N ARG A 699 8.45 -4.43 -8.79
CA ARG A 699 9.02 -5.68 -8.26
C ARG A 699 9.10 -6.78 -9.32
N PHE A 700 8.07 -6.89 -10.15
CA PHE A 700 8.04 -7.88 -11.22
C PHE A 700 9.11 -7.60 -12.27
N VAL A 701 9.23 -6.36 -12.75
CA VAL A 701 10.26 -5.96 -13.73
C VAL A 701 11.66 -6.14 -13.15
N MET A 702 11.90 -5.70 -11.91
CA MET A 702 13.18 -5.87 -11.23
C MET A 702 13.53 -7.35 -11.03
N GLY A 703 12.56 -8.16 -10.59
CA GLY A 703 12.73 -9.59 -10.39
C GLY A 703 13.10 -10.30 -11.69
N ILE A 704 12.38 -10.05 -12.77
CA ILE A 704 12.69 -10.62 -14.08
C ILE A 704 14.11 -10.24 -14.51
N GLY A 705 14.49 -8.96 -14.40
CA GLY A 705 15.83 -8.49 -14.74
C GLY A 705 16.93 -9.22 -13.96
N ALA A 706 16.78 -9.31 -12.64
CA ALA A 706 17.73 -9.99 -11.77
C ALA A 706 17.85 -11.50 -12.09
N PHE A 707 16.71 -12.18 -12.22
CA PHE A 707 16.69 -13.62 -12.51
C PHE A 707 17.26 -13.95 -13.89
N ARG A 708 16.91 -13.17 -14.92
CA ARG A 708 17.41 -13.40 -16.28
C ARG A 708 18.94 -13.16 -16.41
N LEU A 709 19.43 -12.13 -15.74
CA LEU A 709 20.83 -11.70 -15.87
C LEU A 709 21.79 -12.45 -14.93
N ARG A 710 21.33 -12.88 -13.75
CA ARG A 710 22.19 -13.47 -12.72
C ARG A 710 21.94 -14.94 -12.44
N VAL A 711 20.69 -15.39 -12.47
CA VAL A 711 20.34 -16.80 -12.24
C VAL A 711 20.37 -17.60 -13.54
N GLY A 712 20.12 -16.94 -14.69
CA GLY A 712 20.17 -17.56 -16.00
C GLY A 712 18.96 -18.47 -16.30
N THR A 713 17.81 -18.25 -15.62
CA THR A 713 16.60 -19.05 -15.78
C THR A 713 15.86 -18.75 -17.08
N ASN A 714 15.10 -19.72 -17.58
CA ASN A 714 14.13 -19.49 -18.63
C ASN A 714 12.86 -18.80 -18.10
N TRP A 715 11.97 -18.31 -18.99
CA TRP A 715 10.77 -17.56 -18.60
C TRP A 715 9.83 -18.36 -17.69
N ARG A 716 9.66 -19.66 -17.93
CA ARG A 716 8.76 -20.51 -17.14
C ARG A 716 9.24 -20.65 -15.70
N ASP A 717 10.55 -20.82 -15.52
CA ASP A 717 11.16 -20.94 -14.20
C ASP A 717 11.25 -19.60 -13.49
N THR A 718 11.48 -18.50 -14.21
CA THR A 718 11.41 -17.14 -13.66
C THR A 718 10.01 -16.84 -13.10
N PHE A 719 8.94 -17.14 -13.86
CA PHE A 719 7.56 -16.99 -13.38
C PHE A 719 7.24 -17.94 -12.24
N GLY A 720 7.72 -19.20 -12.31
CA GLY A 720 7.54 -20.18 -11.24
C GLY A 720 8.18 -19.72 -9.93
N ALA A 721 9.42 -19.22 -9.98
CA ALA A 721 10.11 -18.68 -8.82
C ALA A 721 9.38 -17.44 -8.24
N ALA A 722 8.92 -16.53 -9.09
CA ALA A 722 8.11 -15.38 -8.66
C ALA A 722 6.80 -15.81 -7.99
N LEU A 723 6.12 -16.82 -8.55
CA LEU A 723 4.90 -17.39 -8.00
C LEU A 723 5.16 -18.05 -6.63
N ALA A 724 6.26 -18.82 -6.50
CA ALA A 724 6.67 -19.42 -5.24
C ALA A 724 6.95 -18.36 -4.18
N ALA A 725 7.71 -17.31 -4.51
CA ALA A 725 7.98 -16.19 -3.61
C ALA A 725 6.69 -15.50 -3.12
N MET A 726 5.77 -15.19 -4.05
CA MET A 726 4.49 -14.56 -3.71
C MET A 726 3.59 -15.45 -2.85
N SER A 727 3.65 -16.78 -3.05
CA SER A 727 2.76 -17.74 -2.38
C SER A 727 2.99 -17.87 -0.87
N VAL A 728 4.10 -17.37 -0.34
CA VAL A 728 4.45 -17.49 1.08
C VAL A 728 4.30 -16.19 1.86
N ILE A 729 3.85 -15.10 1.24
CA ILE A 729 3.71 -13.75 1.85
C ILE A 729 2.90 -13.80 3.14
N TYR A 730 1.77 -14.51 3.16
CA TYR A 730 0.95 -14.62 4.37
C TYR A 730 1.69 -15.38 5.51
N ALA A 731 2.38 -16.47 5.18
CA ALA A 731 3.15 -17.24 6.17
C ALA A 731 4.32 -16.44 6.74
N THR A 732 4.98 -15.67 5.89
CA THR A 732 6.04 -14.73 6.28
C THR A 732 5.49 -13.67 7.23
N ALA A 733 4.34 -13.06 6.92
CA ALA A 733 3.68 -12.10 7.79
C ALA A 733 3.34 -12.70 9.17
N GLU A 734 2.84 -13.95 9.22
CA GLU A 734 2.64 -14.68 10.49
C GLU A 734 3.96 -14.84 11.26
N GLY A 735 5.07 -15.13 10.57
CA GLY A 735 6.40 -15.25 11.17
C GLY A 735 6.88 -13.92 11.75
N VAL A 736 6.75 -12.84 11.00
CA VAL A 736 7.12 -11.47 11.44
C VAL A 736 6.33 -11.09 12.68
N LEU A 737 5.01 -11.22 12.65
CA LEU A 737 4.17 -10.89 13.81
C LEU A 737 4.51 -11.75 15.04
N ALA A 738 4.73 -13.05 14.86
CA ALA A 738 5.10 -13.95 15.95
C ALA A 738 6.46 -13.55 16.57
N GLY A 739 7.45 -13.19 15.75
CA GLY A 739 8.75 -12.72 16.21
C GLY A 739 8.70 -11.37 16.93
N LEU A 740 7.92 -10.41 16.42
CA LEU A 740 7.71 -9.11 17.05
C LEU A 740 6.97 -9.23 18.40
N LEU A 741 5.95 -10.09 18.48
CA LEU A 741 5.17 -10.32 19.70
C LEU A 741 5.85 -11.25 20.72
N GLY A 742 7.05 -11.75 20.45
CA GLY A 742 7.82 -12.59 21.37
C GLY A 742 7.23 -13.99 21.55
N ARG A 743 6.43 -14.51 20.65
CA ARG A 743 5.87 -15.86 20.72
C ARG A 743 6.96 -16.90 20.47
N HIS A 744 7.12 -17.86 21.36
CA HIS A 744 8.01 -18.99 21.15
C HIS A 744 7.42 -19.90 20.07
N ALA A 745 8.17 -20.14 18.99
CA ALA A 745 7.81 -21.14 18.00
C ALA A 745 8.47 -22.47 18.38
N LYS A 746 7.69 -23.55 18.39
CA LYS A 746 8.26 -24.88 18.43
C LYS A 746 8.98 -25.16 17.12
N PHE A 747 10.19 -25.68 17.19
CA PHE A 747 10.92 -26.16 16.02
C PHE A 747 10.17 -27.37 15.45
N ILE A 748 9.68 -27.25 14.22
CA ILE A 748 9.07 -28.35 13.49
C ILE A 748 10.02 -28.71 12.37
N VAL A 749 10.51 -29.94 12.37
CA VAL A 749 11.38 -30.46 11.31
C VAL A 749 10.62 -30.40 9.98
N THR A 750 11.27 -29.86 8.97
CA THR A 750 10.68 -29.76 7.62
C THR A 750 10.68 -31.15 7.01
N ALA A 751 9.51 -31.74 6.73
CA ALA A 751 9.41 -33.04 6.07
C ALA A 751 10.08 -32.99 4.68
N LYS A 752 11.09 -33.86 4.47
CA LYS A 752 11.87 -33.97 3.25
C LYS A 752 11.63 -35.36 2.64
N GLY A 753 11.77 -35.50 1.30
CA GLY A 753 11.65 -36.76 0.62
C GLY A 753 10.21 -37.27 0.41
N LYS A 754 10.08 -38.53 -0.06
CA LYS A 754 8.80 -39.13 -0.50
C LYS A 754 7.83 -39.53 0.63
N THR A 755 8.21 -39.40 1.89
CA THR A 755 7.45 -39.87 3.07
C THR A 755 6.40 -38.89 3.60
N ALA A 756 6.18 -37.72 2.93
CA ALA A 756 5.20 -36.72 3.36
C ALA A 756 3.77 -37.24 3.20
N VAL A 757 3.06 -37.43 4.33
CA VAL A 757 1.68 -37.91 4.38
C VAL A 757 0.75 -36.93 3.64
N ALA A 758 -0.11 -37.44 2.77
CA ALA A 758 -1.08 -36.66 2.00
C ALA A 758 -2.16 -36.07 2.90
N SER A 759 -1.93 -34.83 3.38
CA SER A 759 -3.00 -33.98 3.90
C SER A 759 -3.73 -33.28 2.75
N SER A 760 -4.97 -32.78 2.99
CA SER A 760 -5.67 -31.97 1.98
C SER A 760 -4.78 -30.82 1.51
N ALA A 761 -4.61 -30.66 0.19
CA ALA A 761 -3.71 -29.67 -0.40
C ALA A 761 -4.01 -28.23 0.07
N PHE A 762 -5.30 -27.88 0.26
CA PHE A 762 -5.75 -26.56 0.65
C PHE A 762 -5.90 -26.36 2.17
N ALA A 763 -5.75 -27.41 2.98
CA ALA A 763 -5.87 -27.28 4.43
C ALA A 763 -4.91 -26.24 5.06
N PRO A 764 -3.64 -26.14 4.62
CA PRO A 764 -2.70 -25.17 5.17
C PRO A 764 -2.94 -23.71 4.72
N VAL A 765 -3.78 -23.50 3.69
CA VAL A 765 -3.98 -22.18 3.04
C VAL A 765 -5.43 -21.64 3.17
N LYS A 766 -6.18 -22.11 4.15
CA LYS A 766 -7.57 -21.69 4.37
C LYS A 766 -7.75 -20.18 4.50
N ARG A 767 -6.79 -19.50 5.14
CA ARG A 767 -6.85 -18.05 5.37
C ARG A 767 -6.68 -17.27 4.07
N GLU A 768 -5.79 -17.73 3.20
CA GLU A 768 -5.56 -17.15 1.88
C GLU A 768 -6.80 -17.35 0.98
N VAL A 769 -7.49 -18.49 1.09
CA VAL A 769 -8.80 -18.70 0.42
C VAL A 769 -9.81 -17.64 0.87
N TRP A 770 -9.97 -17.45 2.17
CA TRP A 770 -10.90 -16.46 2.72
C TRP A 770 -10.53 -15.03 2.34
N LEU A 771 -9.24 -14.65 2.41
CA LEU A 771 -8.78 -13.32 2.03
C LEU A 771 -9.03 -13.05 0.54
N THR A 772 -8.79 -14.04 -0.33
CA THR A 772 -9.12 -13.93 -1.76
C THR A 772 -10.63 -13.72 -1.96
N ALA A 773 -11.46 -14.55 -1.33
CA ALA A 773 -12.90 -14.46 -1.43
C ALA A 773 -13.45 -13.11 -0.93
N LEU A 774 -12.95 -12.61 0.22
CA LEU A 774 -13.36 -11.32 0.78
C LEU A 774 -12.94 -10.15 -0.11
N LEU A 775 -11.72 -10.17 -0.67
CA LEU A 775 -11.25 -9.12 -1.58
C LEU A 775 -12.06 -9.09 -2.87
N TRP A 776 -12.36 -10.26 -3.44
CA TRP A 776 -13.17 -10.34 -4.66
C TRP A 776 -14.63 -9.96 -4.42
N SER A 777 -15.20 -10.38 -3.27
CA SER A 777 -16.55 -9.95 -2.87
C SER A 777 -16.58 -8.44 -2.64
N GLY A 778 -15.59 -7.87 -1.96
CA GLY A 778 -15.46 -6.43 -1.76
C GLY A 778 -15.33 -5.67 -3.08
N ALA A 779 -14.54 -6.18 -4.02
CA ALA A 779 -14.40 -5.60 -5.37
C ALA A 779 -15.73 -5.63 -6.13
N ALA A 780 -16.42 -6.77 -6.13
CA ALA A 780 -17.72 -6.91 -6.77
C ALA A 780 -18.76 -5.98 -6.13
N LEU A 781 -18.90 -5.99 -4.82
CA LEU A 781 -19.85 -5.13 -4.11
C LEU A 781 -19.57 -3.64 -4.40
N THR A 782 -18.30 -3.21 -4.36
CA THR A 782 -17.93 -1.83 -4.71
C THR A 782 -18.30 -1.52 -6.15
N HIS A 783 -17.99 -2.42 -7.09
CA HIS A 783 -18.29 -2.22 -8.51
C HIS A 783 -19.79 -2.04 -8.78
N PHE A 784 -20.65 -2.83 -8.12
CA PHE A 784 -22.10 -2.79 -8.34
C PHE A 784 -22.85 -1.76 -7.50
N SER A 785 -22.30 -1.35 -6.34
CA SER A 785 -22.94 -0.37 -5.45
C SER A 785 -22.76 1.08 -5.89
N TYR A 786 -21.76 1.36 -6.73
CA TYR A 786 -21.50 2.70 -7.26
C TYR A 786 -21.79 2.77 -8.74
N GLU A 787 -22.39 3.87 -9.20
CA GLU A 787 -22.68 4.08 -10.61
C GLU A 787 -21.41 3.99 -11.49
N ARG A 788 -21.55 3.46 -12.70
CA ARG A 788 -20.43 3.22 -13.62
C ARG A 788 -19.65 4.48 -14.04
N GLY A 789 -20.20 5.67 -13.79
CA GLY A 789 -19.55 6.96 -14.07
C GLY A 789 -18.48 7.40 -13.04
N HIS A 790 -18.45 6.78 -11.87
CA HIS A 790 -17.53 7.16 -10.79
C HIS A 790 -16.20 6.39 -10.92
N ARG A 791 -15.13 7.07 -11.32
CA ARG A 791 -13.80 6.44 -11.54
C ARG A 791 -13.12 5.94 -10.28
N GLU A 792 -13.24 6.68 -9.17
CA GLU A 792 -12.55 6.34 -7.91
C GLU A 792 -13.02 5.01 -7.30
N PRO A 793 -14.34 4.74 -7.13
CA PRO A 793 -14.80 3.43 -6.67
C PRO A 793 -14.41 2.28 -7.60
N GLN A 794 -14.42 2.52 -8.93
CA GLN A 794 -14.01 1.50 -9.91
C GLN A 794 -12.50 1.21 -9.81
N ALA A 795 -11.66 2.23 -9.64
CA ALA A 795 -10.23 2.08 -9.41
C ALA A 795 -9.96 1.34 -8.09
N TRP A 796 -10.75 1.61 -7.04
CA TRP A 796 -10.65 0.88 -5.77
C TRP A 796 -11.04 -0.58 -5.91
N ALA A 797 -12.14 -0.89 -6.60
CA ALA A 797 -12.52 -2.26 -6.89
C ALA A 797 -11.40 -3.03 -7.61
N PHE A 798 -10.75 -2.40 -8.61
CA PHE A 798 -9.60 -2.98 -9.28
C PHE A 798 -8.39 -3.12 -8.34
N ALA A 799 -8.14 -2.17 -7.45
CA ALA A 799 -7.08 -2.25 -6.45
C ALA A 799 -7.24 -3.45 -5.52
N LEU A 800 -8.48 -3.77 -5.10
CA LEU A 800 -8.77 -4.98 -4.30
C LEU A 800 -8.40 -6.26 -5.04
N LEU A 801 -8.62 -6.32 -6.36
CA LEU A 801 -8.19 -7.46 -7.18
C LEU A 801 -6.66 -7.55 -7.24
N VAL A 802 -5.95 -6.43 -7.39
CA VAL A 802 -4.48 -6.39 -7.34
C VAL A 802 -3.94 -6.82 -5.97
N LEU A 803 -4.55 -6.36 -4.89
CA LEU A 803 -4.20 -6.78 -3.52
C LEU A 803 -4.45 -8.27 -3.28
N SER A 804 -5.32 -8.92 -4.05
CA SER A 804 -5.57 -10.36 -3.95
C SER A 804 -4.47 -11.23 -4.61
N LEU A 805 -3.61 -10.67 -5.46
CA LEU A 805 -2.62 -11.41 -6.24
C LEU A 805 -1.72 -12.34 -5.41
N PRO A 806 -1.19 -11.96 -4.24
CA PRO A 806 -0.37 -12.87 -3.43
C PRO A 806 -1.15 -14.07 -2.91
N TYR A 807 -2.38 -13.88 -2.48
CA TYR A 807 -3.24 -14.96 -1.98
C TYR A 807 -3.67 -15.87 -3.12
N LEU A 808 -4.01 -15.29 -4.27
CA LEU A 808 -4.28 -16.04 -5.49
C LEU A 808 -3.04 -16.83 -5.94
N ALA A 809 -1.84 -16.22 -5.87
CA ALA A 809 -0.58 -16.91 -6.16
C ALA A 809 -0.39 -18.14 -5.26
N THR A 810 -0.76 -18.04 -3.97
CA THR A 810 -0.76 -19.18 -3.05
C THR A 810 -1.68 -20.30 -3.55
N LEU A 811 -2.93 -19.97 -3.90
CA LEU A 811 -3.91 -20.96 -4.38
C LEU A 811 -3.46 -21.61 -5.68
N VAL A 812 -2.94 -20.82 -6.62
CA VAL A 812 -2.41 -21.30 -7.90
C VAL A 812 -1.19 -22.20 -7.68
N THR A 813 -0.26 -21.82 -6.80
CA THR A 813 0.91 -22.64 -6.48
C THR A 813 0.48 -23.96 -5.89
N VAL A 814 -0.42 -23.97 -4.90
CA VAL A 814 -0.95 -25.20 -4.31
C VAL A 814 -1.62 -26.08 -5.37
N TRP A 815 -2.46 -25.48 -6.21
CA TRP A 815 -3.15 -26.24 -7.28
C TRP A 815 -2.18 -26.86 -8.30
N LEU A 816 -1.18 -26.08 -8.77
CA LEU A 816 -0.22 -26.53 -9.77
C LEU A 816 0.80 -27.55 -9.24
N THR A 817 1.07 -27.54 -7.93
CA THR A 817 2.10 -28.38 -7.29
C THR A 817 1.52 -29.58 -6.52
N SER A 818 0.19 -29.62 -6.33
CA SER A 818 -0.49 -30.72 -5.63
C SER A 818 -0.72 -31.91 -6.57
N THR A 819 -0.68 -33.10 -6.00
CA THR A 819 -1.06 -34.32 -6.73
C THR A 819 -2.58 -34.39 -6.95
N ARG A 820 -3.02 -35.12 -8.00
CA ARG A 820 -4.45 -35.29 -8.28
C ARG A 820 -5.24 -35.87 -7.09
N ALA A 821 -4.64 -36.77 -6.34
CA ALA A 821 -5.25 -37.37 -5.15
C ALA A 821 -5.47 -36.34 -4.01
N GLN A 822 -4.52 -35.41 -3.84
CA GLN A 822 -4.63 -34.33 -2.85
C GLN A 822 -5.71 -33.29 -3.23
N VAL A 823 -5.88 -33.01 -4.51
CA VAL A 823 -6.89 -32.08 -5.04
C VAL A 823 -8.28 -32.70 -4.92
N ALA A 824 -8.47 -33.98 -5.25
CA ALA A 824 -9.74 -34.68 -5.10
C ALA A 824 -10.23 -34.70 -3.63
N LYS A 825 -9.34 -34.97 -2.67
CA LYS A 825 -9.65 -34.92 -1.23
C LYS A 825 -10.04 -33.51 -0.74
N ALA A 826 -9.53 -32.45 -1.37
CA ALA A 826 -9.95 -31.07 -1.07
C ALA A 826 -11.38 -30.79 -1.58
N GLY A 827 -11.75 -31.28 -2.75
CA GLY A 827 -13.08 -31.16 -3.31
C GLY A 827 -14.17 -31.77 -2.42
N SER A 828 -13.95 -33.01 -1.95
CA SER A 828 -14.89 -33.68 -1.06
C SER A 828 -15.06 -33.00 0.29
N HIS A 829 -14.04 -32.38 0.85
CA HIS A 829 -14.13 -31.57 2.07
C HIS A 829 -14.90 -30.26 1.89
N LEU A 830 -14.78 -29.61 0.74
CA LEU A 830 -15.53 -28.40 0.40
C LEU A 830 -17.02 -28.70 0.18
N GLU A 831 -17.35 -29.79 -0.51
CA GLU A 831 -18.73 -30.24 -0.68
C GLU A 831 -19.38 -30.59 0.67
N HIS A 832 -18.69 -31.33 1.53
CA HIS A 832 -19.19 -31.68 2.87
C HIS A 832 -19.40 -30.45 3.76
N TRP A 833 -18.50 -29.48 3.69
CA TRP A 833 -18.62 -28.20 4.41
C TRP A 833 -19.76 -27.34 3.88
N ALA A 834 -19.92 -27.25 2.54
CA ALA A 834 -21.00 -26.51 1.90
C ALA A 834 -22.36 -27.10 2.27
N HIS A 835 -22.51 -28.42 2.23
CA HIS A 835 -23.73 -29.10 2.66
C HIS A 835 -24.07 -28.86 4.14
N HIS A 836 -23.08 -28.92 5.03
CA HIS A 836 -23.30 -28.68 6.46
C HIS A 836 -23.66 -27.22 6.80
N LYS A 837 -23.05 -26.26 6.12
CA LYS A 837 -23.31 -24.81 6.36
C LYS A 837 -24.61 -24.33 5.72
N VAL A 838 -24.92 -24.78 4.51
CA VAL A 838 -26.20 -24.47 3.83
C VAL A 838 -27.37 -25.11 4.57
N ALA A 839 -27.24 -26.36 5.05
CA ALA A 839 -28.26 -26.99 5.90
C ALA A 839 -28.46 -26.28 7.25
N ALA A 840 -27.45 -25.60 7.79
CA ALA A 840 -27.54 -24.82 9.03
C ALA A 840 -28.16 -23.43 8.85
N LEU A 841 -28.19 -22.90 7.60
CA LEU A 841 -28.76 -21.59 7.28
C LEU A 841 -30.23 -21.64 6.78
N LEU A 842 -30.73 -22.84 6.47
CA LEU A 842 -32.15 -23.01 6.13
C LEU A 842 -32.97 -23.13 7.41
N PRO A 843 -34.07 -22.38 7.56
CA PRO A 843 -34.96 -22.55 8.73
C PRO A 843 -35.49 -23.97 8.76
N ARG A 844 -35.41 -24.63 9.92
CA ARG A 844 -35.98 -25.96 10.15
C ARG A 844 -37.50 -25.90 10.01
N GLY A 845 -37.97 -26.00 8.76
CA GLY A 845 -39.37 -26.34 8.47
C GLY A 845 -39.57 -27.81 8.75
N SER A 846 -40.53 -28.08 9.64
CA SER A 846 -40.99 -29.41 10.00
C SER A 846 -41.40 -30.22 8.74
N VAL A 847 -40.54 -31.14 8.32
CA VAL A 847 -40.93 -32.22 7.42
C VAL A 847 -40.71 -33.52 8.22
N SER A 848 -41.81 -34.12 8.65
CA SER A 848 -41.85 -35.44 9.22
C SER A 848 -41.32 -36.47 8.24
N PRO A 849 -40.53 -37.49 8.67
CA PRO A 849 -40.06 -38.54 7.76
C PRO A 849 -41.24 -39.38 7.28
N PRO A 850 -41.28 -39.83 6.01
CA PRO A 850 -42.30 -40.78 5.54
C PRO A 850 -42.06 -42.13 6.23
N SER A 851 -43.17 -42.70 6.73
CA SER A 851 -43.26 -44.04 7.32
C SER A 851 -42.75 -45.10 6.31
N ARG A 852 -41.80 -45.89 6.74
CA ARG A 852 -41.50 -47.20 6.15
C ARG A 852 -42.67 -48.17 6.44
N ASP A 853 -43.49 -48.41 5.48
CA ASP A 853 -44.25 -49.65 5.37
C ASP A 853 -44.69 -49.83 3.91
N GLN A 854 -44.54 -51.06 3.44
CA GLN A 854 -44.93 -51.62 2.16
C GLN A 854 -43.87 -51.72 1.07
N GLU A 855 -43.17 -52.80 1.13
CA GLU A 855 -42.80 -53.59 -0.04
C GLU A 855 -42.58 -55.05 0.38
N HIS A 856 -43.71 -55.77 0.36
CA HIS A 856 -43.76 -57.21 0.05
C HIS A 856 -44.93 -57.40 -0.90
N ALA A 857 -44.62 -57.56 -2.18
CA ALA A 857 -45.30 -58.46 -3.15
C ALA A 857 -44.50 -58.45 -4.46
#